data_e44f368885880cf39601b5d7ddabdeb5
#
_entry.id   e44f368885880cf39601b5d7ddabdeb5
#
_cell.length_a   1.000
_cell.length_b   1.000
_cell.length_c   1.000
_cell.angle_alpha   90.00
_cell.angle_beta   90.00
_cell.angle_gamma   90.00
#
_symmetry.space_group_name_H-M   'P 1'
#
loop_
_entity.id
_entity.type
_entity.pdbx_description
1 polymer ?
#
loop_
_entity_poly.entity_id
_entity_poly.type
_entity_poly.pdbx_seq_one_letter_code
_entity_poly.pdbx_strand_id
1 'polypeptide(L)'
;MNLYNDKVNLEGILTSDLPIEAKVNVLFDVLKNVLDEGAIRARTVRFKLQKYVNSTEINERIYALNVIASDGNGAKVVPTDETAQEVLEDVIYWISENIAKKYVQNKIESEVEKALVERQDKFMDELKLSIIKKQKGKENTKTTAKLEKLEKLDSKNINKNVMSLLRPENFEEVVGQERAVRSLISKMSSPYPQHIILYGPPGVGKTSAARLALEAAKKLKFTPFDEESKFVEVDGTTLRWDPREITNPLLGSVHDPIYQGSKKDLAEVGVPEPKTGLVTEAHGGVLFIDEIGELDDILQNKLLKVLEDKRVEFSSSYYDPDDENIPAYIKYLFDKGAPADFVLIGATTKDPSQINPALRSRCTEVYFEPLSSVDIEGIVNNAAEKLNVELEEGVGKLISQYTIEGRKAVNILSDAYGYSLFNANGEENQHKITLKDVEEVISIGRYSPFERLDNLDKSEVGHVYGLGVSGFLGSTIEIEATVFPAKKKGHGTIKFNDTAGSMAKDSVFNAASVIRKITDKDIKDYDVHVNVIGGGQIDGPSAGAAITVCIISALTERPIRQDVAITGEISLRGNVKPVGGIFEKIYGARRKGIKLVAIPKDNEKEVPLGLEDIEVKSISHIEELMEIVFEK
;
A
#
# COMPACT_ATOMS: atom_id res chain seq x y z
N MET A 1 51.92 49.06 -12.43
CA MET A 1 51.38 50.24 -11.76
C MET A 1 49.87 50.05 -11.71
N ASN A 2 49.31 49.73 -10.53
CA ASN A 2 47.88 49.37 -10.39
C ASN A 2 47.04 50.66 -10.41
N LEU A 3 46.56 51.05 -11.57
CA LEU A 3 45.68 52.22 -11.76
C LEU A 3 44.31 52.11 -11.08
N TYR A 4 44.06 51.04 -10.37
CA TYR A 4 42.77 50.77 -9.73
C TYR A 4 42.67 51.21 -8.26
N ASN A 5 43.79 51.59 -7.63
CA ASN A 5 43.76 52.01 -6.21
C ASN A 5 43.89 53.52 -6.01
N ASP A 6 44.35 54.25 -7.03
CA ASP A 6 44.37 55.72 -6.98
C ASP A 6 43.14 56.25 -7.74
N LYS A 7 42.18 56.79 -7.00
CA LYS A 7 41.06 57.55 -7.58
C LYS A 7 41.67 58.70 -8.42
N VAL A 8 41.85 58.50 -9.73
CA VAL A 8 42.15 59.57 -10.63
C VAL A 8 40.97 60.53 -10.56
N ASN A 9 41.17 61.65 -9.85
CA ASN A 9 40.17 62.70 -9.72
C ASN A 9 40.11 63.49 -11.02
N LEU A 10 39.41 62.89 -12.01
CA LEU A 10 39.28 63.49 -13.35
C LEU A 10 38.58 64.87 -13.29
N GLU A 11 37.62 65.02 -12.37
CA GLU A 11 36.95 66.32 -12.14
C GLU A 11 37.93 67.37 -11.54
N GLY A 12 38.85 66.95 -10.69
CA GLY A 12 39.87 67.76 -10.10
C GLY A 12 40.86 68.35 -11.17
N ILE A 13 41.02 67.71 -12.32
CA ILE A 13 41.83 68.21 -13.43
C ILE A 13 41.15 69.43 -14.04
N LEU A 14 39.85 69.48 -14.23
CA LEU A 14 39.11 70.61 -14.77
C LEU A 14 39.06 71.78 -13.80
N THR A 15 38.91 71.52 -12.53
CA THR A 15 38.80 72.55 -11.48
C THR A 15 40.15 73.08 -11.01
N SER A 16 41.27 72.51 -11.49
CA SER A 16 42.63 72.98 -11.18
C SER A 16 42.98 74.30 -11.89
N ASP A 17 43.86 75.11 -11.28
CA ASP A 17 44.39 76.33 -11.87
C ASP A 17 45.41 76.07 -12.99
N LEU A 18 45.47 74.89 -13.54
CA LEU A 18 46.36 74.51 -14.62
C LEU A 18 45.97 75.23 -15.96
N PRO A 19 46.93 75.63 -16.77
CA PRO A 19 46.64 76.09 -18.12
C PRO A 19 45.91 75.04 -18.95
N ILE A 20 45.02 75.44 -19.85
CA ILE A 20 44.22 74.50 -20.68
C ILE A 20 45.11 73.50 -21.41
N GLU A 21 46.28 73.93 -21.90
CA GLU A 21 47.24 73.06 -22.57
C GLU A 21 47.78 71.95 -21.68
N ALA A 22 48.04 72.22 -20.40
CA ALA A 22 48.47 71.26 -19.44
C ALA A 22 47.34 70.25 -19.14
N LYS A 23 46.06 70.70 -19.02
CA LYS A 23 44.90 69.86 -18.86
C LYS A 23 44.71 68.86 -20.02
N VAL A 24 44.86 69.36 -21.26
CA VAL A 24 44.76 68.53 -22.47
C VAL A 24 45.86 67.46 -22.51
N ASN A 25 47.10 67.79 -22.14
CA ASN A 25 48.20 66.83 -22.09
C ASN A 25 47.96 65.73 -21.03
N VAL A 26 47.50 66.09 -19.83
CA VAL A 26 47.20 65.17 -18.78
C VAL A 26 46.05 64.19 -19.19
N LEU A 27 44.99 64.70 -19.82
CA LEU A 27 43.89 63.89 -20.31
C LEU A 27 44.31 62.96 -21.44
N PHE A 28 45.22 63.36 -22.34
CA PHE A 28 45.83 62.49 -23.33
C PHE A 28 46.61 61.32 -22.66
N ASP A 29 47.40 61.60 -21.63
CA ASP A 29 48.17 60.60 -20.93
C ASP A 29 47.27 59.65 -20.12
N VAL A 30 46.21 60.18 -19.53
CA VAL A 30 45.18 59.29 -18.90
C VAL A 30 44.54 58.42 -19.95
N LEU A 31 44.16 58.98 -21.11
CA LEU A 31 43.52 58.18 -22.18
C LEU A 31 44.45 57.08 -22.73
N LYS A 32 45.78 57.34 -22.84
CA LYS A 32 46.78 56.34 -23.23
C LYS A 32 46.88 55.19 -22.23
N ASN A 33 46.70 55.45 -20.96
CA ASN A 33 46.71 54.44 -19.93
C ASN A 33 45.41 53.61 -19.92
N VAL A 34 44.30 54.22 -20.33
CA VAL A 34 42.97 53.54 -20.36
C VAL A 34 42.78 52.72 -21.64
N LEU A 35 43.06 53.34 -22.79
CA LEU A 35 43.10 52.70 -24.09
C LEU A 35 44.56 52.37 -24.41
N ASP A 36 44.85 51.18 -24.91
CA ASP A 36 46.19 50.80 -25.33
C ASP A 36 46.62 51.69 -26.53
N GLU A 37 47.94 51.77 -26.74
CA GLU A 37 48.48 52.56 -27.86
C GLU A 37 47.99 52.15 -29.25
N GLY A 38 47.69 50.85 -29.40
CA GLY A 38 47.15 50.30 -30.64
C GLY A 38 45.74 50.80 -30.91
N ALA A 39 44.86 50.81 -29.86
CA ALA A 39 43.50 51.37 -29.97
C ALA A 39 43.49 52.87 -30.28
N ILE A 40 44.37 53.63 -29.64
CA ILE A 40 44.49 55.07 -29.92
C ILE A 40 44.97 55.34 -31.37
N ARG A 41 45.99 54.60 -31.83
CA ARG A 41 46.45 54.66 -33.23
C ARG A 41 45.35 54.33 -34.22
N ALA A 42 44.65 53.23 -33.95
CA ALA A 42 43.51 52.74 -34.78
C ALA A 42 42.42 53.83 -34.89
N ARG A 43 42.01 54.44 -33.76
CA ARG A 43 41.01 55.52 -33.74
C ARG A 43 41.52 56.78 -34.43
N THR A 44 42.80 57.18 -34.22
CA THR A 44 43.44 58.32 -34.88
C THR A 44 43.45 58.19 -36.41
N VAL A 45 43.74 56.98 -36.91
CA VAL A 45 43.70 56.69 -38.36
C VAL A 45 42.26 56.62 -38.86
N ARG A 46 41.37 55.92 -38.16
CA ARG A 46 39.96 55.74 -38.54
C ARG A 46 39.25 57.12 -38.73
N PHE A 47 39.47 58.01 -37.80
CA PHE A 47 38.83 59.36 -37.81
C PHE A 47 39.66 60.46 -38.47
N LYS A 48 40.80 60.10 -39.11
CA LYS A 48 41.70 61.01 -39.81
C LYS A 48 42.23 62.18 -38.94
N LEU A 49 42.56 61.89 -37.68
CA LEU A 49 42.92 62.90 -36.66
C LEU A 49 44.41 63.15 -36.56
N GLN A 50 45.30 62.62 -37.44
CA GLN A 50 46.75 62.74 -37.37
C GLN A 50 47.22 64.19 -37.39
N LYS A 51 46.52 65.06 -38.13
CA LYS A 51 46.83 66.50 -38.20
C LYS A 51 46.48 67.23 -36.89
N TYR A 52 45.35 66.83 -36.27
CA TYR A 52 44.81 67.53 -35.09
C TYR A 52 45.50 67.09 -33.78
N VAL A 53 45.92 65.83 -33.65
CA VAL A 53 46.63 65.33 -32.46
C VAL A 53 47.98 66.08 -32.24
N ASN A 54 48.71 66.41 -33.32
CA ASN A 54 50.01 67.05 -33.26
C ASN A 54 49.96 68.56 -33.58
N SER A 55 48.77 69.15 -33.57
CA SER A 55 48.61 70.58 -33.88
C SER A 55 49.18 71.46 -32.75
N THR A 56 49.64 72.70 -33.14
CA THR A 56 50.01 73.74 -32.20
C THR A 56 48.80 74.47 -31.62
N GLU A 57 47.63 74.35 -32.28
CA GLU A 57 46.36 74.93 -31.84
C GLU A 57 45.70 74.09 -30.80
N ILE A 58 45.43 74.65 -29.61
CA ILE A 58 44.88 73.89 -28.45
C ILE A 58 43.48 73.36 -28.78
N ASN A 59 42.63 74.11 -29.45
CA ASN A 59 41.25 73.70 -29.79
C ASN A 59 41.21 72.50 -30.75
N GLU A 60 42.17 72.42 -31.68
CA GLU A 60 42.31 71.23 -32.54
C GLU A 60 42.73 69.99 -31.77
N ARG A 61 43.58 70.17 -30.76
CA ARG A 61 43.94 69.00 -29.86
C ARG A 61 42.81 68.55 -28.95
N ILE A 62 42.01 69.51 -28.45
CA ILE A 62 40.80 69.21 -27.68
C ILE A 62 39.81 68.41 -28.55
N TYR A 63 39.63 68.85 -29.80
CA TYR A 63 38.80 68.10 -30.74
C TYR A 63 39.30 66.69 -30.96
N ALA A 64 40.57 66.48 -31.22
CA ALA A 64 41.15 65.17 -31.42
C ALA A 64 41.00 64.30 -30.18
N LEU A 65 41.24 64.84 -29.00
CA LEU A 65 41.08 64.14 -27.73
C LEU A 65 39.63 63.69 -27.50
N ASN A 66 38.63 64.53 -27.74
CA ASN A 66 37.23 64.24 -27.61
C ASN A 66 36.80 63.14 -28.58
N VAL A 67 37.18 63.22 -29.86
CA VAL A 67 36.80 62.16 -30.85
C VAL A 67 37.47 60.84 -30.56
N ILE A 68 38.73 60.84 -30.08
CA ILE A 68 39.40 59.56 -29.67
C ILE A 68 38.74 58.95 -28.43
N ALA A 69 38.43 59.76 -27.41
CA ALA A 69 37.81 59.28 -26.18
C ALA A 69 36.43 58.76 -26.44
N SER A 70 35.60 59.38 -27.25
CA SER A 70 34.23 59.05 -27.58
C SER A 70 34.06 57.94 -28.64
N ASP A 71 35.16 57.46 -29.26
CA ASP A 71 35.16 56.59 -30.45
C ASP A 71 34.33 57.16 -31.61
N GLY A 72 34.43 58.50 -31.82
CA GLY A 72 33.77 59.22 -32.91
C GLY A 72 32.35 59.74 -32.61
N ASN A 73 31.83 59.48 -31.41
CA ASN A 73 30.46 59.87 -30.98
C ASN A 73 30.44 61.29 -30.34
N GLY A 74 31.59 61.96 -30.19
CA GLY A 74 31.72 63.29 -29.57
C GLY A 74 31.58 64.47 -30.53
N ALA A 75 32.37 65.49 -30.28
CA ALA A 75 32.37 66.75 -31.05
C ALA A 75 32.55 66.54 -32.56
N LYS A 76 31.72 67.16 -33.38
CA LYS A 76 31.75 67.04 -34.85
C LYS A 76 32.55 68.16 -35.53
N VAL A 77 32.89 69.23 -34.80
CA VAL A 77 33.57 70.40 -35.26
C VAL A 77 34.62 70.78 -34.23
N VAL A 78 35.69 71.42 -34.66
CA VAL A 78 36.72 71.97 -33.77
C VAL A 78 36.09 73.06 -32.86
N PRO A 79 36.23 72.97 -31.52
CA PRO A 79 35.62 73.90 -30.58
C PRO A 79 36.24 75.31 -30.72
N THR A 80 35.43 76.27 -30.35
CA THR A 80 35.94 77.70 -30.19
C THR A 80 36.40 77.85 -28.74
N ASP A 81 37.13 78.99 -28.46
CA ASP A 81 37.60 79.26 -27.10
C ASP A 81 36.47 79.32 -26.06
N GLU A 82 35.24 79.70 -26.48
CA GLU A 82 34.05 79.72 -25.61
C GLU A 82 33.50 78.33 -25.32
N THR A 83 33.62 77.35 -26.24
CA THR A 83 33.07 75.98 -26.11
C THR A 83 34.13 74.95 -25.72
N ALA A 84 35.39 75.31 -25.66
CA ALA A 84 36.51 74.44 -25.36
C ALA A 84 36.38 73.75 -23.97
N GLN A 85 35.84 74.46 -23.00
CA GLN A 85 35.64 73.95 -21.64
C GLN A 85 34.55 72.88 -21.60
N GLU A 86 33.43 73.11 -22.29
CA GLU A 86 32.33 72.08 -22.38
C GLU A 86 32.81 70.78 -23.07
N VAL A 87 33.60 70.94 -24.15
CA VAL A 87 34.14 69.76 -24.86
C VAL A 87 35.15 69.00 -23.99
N LEU A 88 35.91 69.69 -23.11
CA LEU A 88 36.75 68.98 -22.12
C LEU A 88 35.98 68.28 -21.04
N GLU A 89 34.83 68.78 -20.64
CA GLU A 89 33.91 68.02 -19.72
C GLU A 89 33.40 66.78 -20.39
N ASP A 90 32.99 66.82 -21.64
CA ASP A 90 32.62 65.69 -22.44
C ASP A 90 33.76 64.64 -22.55
N VAL A 91 35.00 65.09 -22.69
CA VAL A 91 36.18 64.20 -22.73
C VAL A 91 36.28 63.38 -21.42
N ILE A 92 36.11 64.03 -20.29
CA ILE A 92 36.17 63.38 -18.99
C ILE A 92 35.04 62.30 -18.86
N TYR A 93 33.84 62.64 -19.31
CA TYR A 93 32.75 61.69 -19.36
C TYR A 93 33.14 60.46 -20.20
N TRP A 94 33.64 60.65 -21.41
CA TRP A 94 34.03 59.55 -22.29
C TRP A 94 35.21 58.73 -21.75
N ILE A 95 36.20 59.37 -21.09
CA ILE A 95 37.29 58.65 -20.42
C ILE A 95 36.75 57.79 -19.27
N SER A 96 35.85 58.32 -18.44
CA SER A 96 35.24 57.63 -17.34
C SER A 96 34.44 56.38 -17.82
N GLU A 97 33.71 56.55 -18.92
CA GLU A 97 32.98 55.44 -19.54
C GLU A 97 33.93 54.34 -20.05
N ASN A 98 35.03 54.67 -20.68
CA ASN A 98 36.04 53.72 -21.13
C ASN A 98 36.72 53.01 -19.95
N ILE A 99 36.97 53.67 -18.82
CA ILE A 99 37.48 53.06 -17.60
C ILE A 99 36.50 52.06 -17.07
N ALA A 100 35.21 52.39 -16.98
CA ALA A 100 34.17 51.50 -16.49
C ALA A 100 34.03 50.26 -17.37
N LYS A 101 34.01 50.41 -18.69
CA LYS A 101 33.96 49.30 -19.65
C LYS A 101 35.14 48.33 -19.47
N LYS A 102 36.36 48.86 -19.37
CA LYS A 102 37.57 48.05 -19.19
C LYS A 102 37.58 47.32 -17.85
N TYR A 103 37.08 47.95 -16.79
CA TYR A 103 36.93 47.30 -15.47
C TYR A 103 36.01 46.12 -15.54
N VAL A 104 34.81 46.27 -16.12
CA VAL A 104 33.81 45.18 -16.23
C VAL A 104 34.39 44.04 -17.08
N GLN A 105 35.05 44.33 -18.19
CA GLN A 105 35.65 43.32 -19.04
C GLN A 105 36.73 42.51 -18.32
N ASN A 106 37.67 43.18 -17.63
CA ASN A 106 38.72 42.48 -16.87
C ASN A 106 38.14 41.63 -15.73
N LYS A 107 37.07 42.09 -15.10
CA LYS A 107 36.37 41.32 -14.06
C LYS A 107 35.73 40.07 -14.64
N ILE A 108 35.04 40.17 -15.77
CA ILE A 108 34.45 39.03 -16.47
C ILE A 108 35.53 38.02 -16.88
N GLU A 109 36.63 38.47 -17.49
CA GLU A 109 37.75 37.62 -17.90
C GLU A 109 38.35 36.86 -16.70
N SER A 110 38.56 37.54 -15.56
CA SER A 110 39.06 36.90 -14.33
C SER A 110 38.08 35.87 -13.76
N GLU A 111 36.79 36.12 -13.79
CA GLU A 111 35.79 35.17 -13.33
C GLU A 111 35.67 33.96 -14.27
N VAL A 112 35.75 34.18 -15.58
CA VAL A 112 35.77 33.10 -16.58
C VAL A 112 37.00 32.23 -16.41
N GLU A 113 38.17 32.84 -16.20
CA GLU A 113 39.42 32.09 -15.98
C GLU A 113 39.36 31.23 -14.71
N LYS A 114 38.85 31.78 -13.60
CA LYS A 114 38.63 31.02 -12.37
C LYS A 114 37.65 29.84 -12.58
N ALA A 115 36.54 30.09 -13.28
CA ALA A 115 35.56 29.07 -13.56
C ALA A 115 36.12 27.96 -14.48
N LEU A 116 36.99 28.31 -15.43
CA LEU A 116 37.67 27.33 -16.28
C LEU A 116 38.65 26.45 -15.50
N VAL A 117 39.45 27.04 -14.61
CA VAL A 117 40.39 26.31 -13.76
C VAL A 117 39.62 25.35 -12.83
N GLU A 118 38.55 25.82 -12.15
CA GLU A 118 37.73 24.96 -11.30
C GLU A 118 37.08 23.79 -12.06
N ARG A 119 36.66 24.05 -13.32
CA ARG A 119 36.05 23.01 -14.15
C ARG A 119 37.08 22.00 -14.64
N GLN A 120 38.30 22.47 -14.93
CA GLN A 120 39.40 21.63 -15.36
C GLN A 120 39.88 20.72 -14.21
N ASP A 121 39.98 21.25 -13.00
CA ASP A 121 40.34 20.47 -11.80
C ASP A 121 39.29 19.40 -11.49
N LYS A 122 38.00 19.73 -11.52
CA LYS A 122 36.91 18.75 -11.35
C LYS A 122 36.93 17.66 -12.41
N PHE A 123 37.14 18.05 -13.68
CA PHE A 123 37.24 17.08 -14.78
C PHE A 123 38.44 16.14 -14.61
N MET A 124 39.60 16.68 -14.20
CA MET A 124 40.80 15.86 -13.93
C MET A 124 40.58 14.89 -12.76
N ASP A 125 39.88 15.30 -11.71
CA ASP A 125 39.57 14.44 -10.57
C ASP A 125 38.55 13.36 -10.94
N GLU A 126 37.55 13.68 -11.75
CA GLU A 126 36.61 12.69 -12.30
C GLU A 126 37.31 11.69 -13.22
N LEU A 127 38.24 12.17 -14.05
CA LEU A 127 39.03 11.33 -14.94
C LEU A 127 39.97 10.40 -14.16
N LYS A 128 40.65 10.91 -13.13
CA LYS A 128 41.45 10.10 -12.20
C LYS A 128 40.60 9.03 -11.51
N LEU A 129 39.41 9.40 -10.99
CA LEU A 129 38.46 8.46 -10.38
C LEU A 129 37.99 7.39 -11.38
N SER A 130 37.72 7.77 -12.64
CA SER A 130 37.30 6.84 -13.68
C SER A 130 38.42 5.86 -14.07
N ILE A 131 39.66 6.34 -14.14
CA ILE A 131 40.85 5.52 -14.43
C ILE A 131 41.15 4.57 -13.26
N ILE A 132 41.04 5.07 -12.01
CA ILE A 132 41.19 4.22 -10.81
C ILE A 132 40.09 3.15 -10.75
N LYS A 133 38.83 3.49 -11.10
CA LYS A 133 37.72 2.53 -11.21
C LYS A 133 37.92 1.50 -12.32
N LYS A 134 38.56 1.88 -13.45
CA LYS A 134 38.89 0.95 -14.54
C LYS A 134 40.09 0.04 -14.23
N GLN A 135 41.06 0.50 -13.44
CA GLN A 135 42.26 -0.25 -13.08
C GLN A 135 42.12 -1.14 -11.85
N LYS A 136 41.29 -0.72 -10.87
CA LYS A 136 40.85 -1.58 -9.75
C LYS A 136 39.52 -2.17 -10.17
N GLY A 137 39.43 -3.46 -10.46
CA GLY A 137 38.17 -4.13 -10.76
C GLY A 137 37.00 -3.64 -9.90
N LYS A 138 35.77 -4.00 -10.26
CA LYS A 138 34.51 -3.49 -9.64
C LYS A 138 34.47 -3.53 -8.11
N GLU A 139 35.46 -4.15 -7.47
CA GLU A 139 35.55 -4.33 -6.04
C GLU A 139 36.82 -3.71 -5.45
N ASN A 140 36.70 -3.02 -4.34
CA ASN A 140 37.79 -2.56 -3.49
C ASN A 140 37.78 -3.34 -2.17
N THR A 141 38.88 -3.28 -1.40
CA THR A 141 39.01 -3.97 -0.10
C THR A 141 37.87 -3.68 0.87
N LYS A 142 37.24 -2.50 0.80
CA LYS A 142 36.08 -2.15 1.64
C LYS A 142 34.77 -2.79 1.13
N THR A 143 34.59 -2.89 -0.19
CA THR A 143 33.40 -3.56 -0.76
C THR A 143 33.49 -5.06 -0.60
N THR A 144 34.67 -5.65 -0.77
CA THR A 144 34.92 -7.08 -0.51
C THR A 144 34.70 -7.43 0.96
N ALA A 145 35.21 -6.62 1.89
CA ALA A 145 34.96 -6.82 3.32
C ALA A 145 33.48 -6.66 3.71
N LYS A 146 32.73 -5.78 3.03
CA LYS A 146 31.27 -5.68 3.21
C LYS A 146 30.54 -6.90 2.66
N LEU A 147 30.95 -7.41 1.50
CA LEU A 147 30.40 -8.62 0.90
C LEU A 147 30.65 -9.83 1.81
N GLU A 148 31.90 -10.06 2.24
CA GLU A 148 32.23 -11.13 3.19
C GLU A 148 31.45 -11.03 4.51
N LYS A 149 31.18 -9.80 4.99
CA LYS A 149 30.36 -9.60 6.18
C LYS A 149 28.90 -9.95 5.91
N LEU A 150 28.37 -9.62 4.73
CA LEU A 150 27.01 -9.99 4.33
C LEU A 150 26.88 -11.50 4.15
N GLU A 151 27.85 -12.14 3.50
CA GLU A 151 27.90 -13.60 3.33
C GLU A 151 28.00 -14.33 4.67
N LYS A 152 28.80 -13.79 5.64
CA LYS A 152 28.83 -14.29 7.02
C LYS A 152 27.52 -14.08 7.77
N LEU A 153 26.79 -13.01 7.49
CA LEU A 153 25.45 -12.79 8.06
C LEU A 153 24.43 -13.72 7.40
N ASP A 154 24.54 -13.95 6.11
CA ASP A 154 23.67 -14.84 5.34
C ASP A 154 23.87 -16.31 5.75
N SER A 155 25.12 -16.71 6.04
CA SER A 155 25.43 -18.04 6.59
C SER A 155 24.93 -18.29 8.02
N LYS A 156 24.61 -17.23 8.76
CA LYS A 156 23.93 -17.31 10.07
C LYS A 156 22.43 -17.36 9.92
N ASN A 157 21.93 -18.38 9.28
CA ASN A 157 20.50 -18.61 9.22
C ASN A 157 19.96 -18.96 10.62
N ILE A 158 19.32 -18.02 11.30
CA ILE A 158 18.51 -18.24 12.52
C ILE A 158 17.24 -19.00 12.17
N ASN A 159 17.27 -19.72 11.03
CA ASN A 159 16.13 -20.35 10.86
C ASN A 159 15.72 -20.93 9.67
N LYS A 160 15.23 -21.80 10.01
CA LYS A 160 14.01 -22.36 9.44
C LYS A 160 12.85 -21.75 10.25
N ASN A 161 12.25 -20.69 9.75
CA ASN A 161 11.00 -20.21 10.30
C ASN A 161 10.06 -21.42 10.35
N VAL A 162 9.64 -21.82 11.54
CA VAL A 162 8.76 -22.97 11.75
C VAL A 162 7.55 -22.91 10.82
N MET A 163 7.02 -21.70 10.60
CA MET A 163 5.89 -21.47 9.68
C MET A 163 6.23 -21.77 8.22
N SER A 164 7.48 -21.62 7.79
CA SER A 164 7.89 -22.01 6.43
C SER A 164 8.11 -23.52 6.30
N LEU A 165 8.62 -24.15 7.36
CA LEU A 165 8.82 -25.59 7.44
C LEU A 165 7.47 -26.33 7.46
N LEU A 166 6.49 -25.80 8.19
CA LEU A 166 5.17 -26.40 8.37
C LEU A 166 4.14 -25.99 7.30
N ARG A 167 4.57 -25.22 6.30
CA ARG A 167 3.72 -24.85 5.17
C ARG A 167 3.30 -26.12 4.39
N PRO A 168 2.03 -26.24 3.96
CA PRO A 168 1.58 -27.37 3.14
C PRO A 168 2.40 -27.51 1.84
N GLU A 169 2.88 -28.71 1.57
CA GLU A 169 3.64 -29.08 0.37
C GLU A 169 2.80 -29.82 -0.67
N ASN A 170 1.65 -30.35 -0.25
CA ASN A 170 0.70 -31.04 -1.10
C ASN A 170 -0.74 -30.68 -0.69
N PHE A 171 -1.71 -31.03 -1.55
CA PHE A 171 -3.11 -30.71 -1.31
C PHE A 171 -3.75 -31.46 -0.14
N GLU A 172 -3.25 -32.63 0.21
CA GLU A 172 -3.76 -33.44 1.32
C GLU A 172 -3.49 -32.75 2.67
N GLU A 173 -2.46 -31.94 2.72
CA GLU A 173 -2.12 -31.12 3.88
C GLU A 173 -2.95 -29.83 4.02
N VAL A 174 -3.71 -29.47 2.98
CA VAL A 174 -4.68 -28.35 3.04
C VAL A 174 -6.01 -28.88 3.56
N VAL A 175 -6.03 -29.17 4.86
CA VAL A 175 -7.14 -29.84 5.54
C VAL A 175 -8.42 -29.00 5.53
N GLY A 176 -9.57 -29.65 5.32
CA GLY A 176 -10.91 -29.05 5.43
C GLY A 176 -11.29 -28.11 4.27
N GLN A 177 -10.52 -28.11 3.17
CA GLN A 177 -10.73 -27.19 2.04
C GLN A 177 -10.90 -27.92 0.69
N GLU A 178 -11.33 -29.16 0.68
CA GLU A 178 -11.36 -30.02 -0.53
C GLU A 178 -12.16 -29.38 -1.66
N ARG A 179 -13.28 -28.72 -1.36
CA ARG A 179 -14.14 -28.07 -2.35
C ARG A 179 -13.47 -26.84 -2.95
N ALA A 180 -12.91 -25.98 -2.09
CA ALA A 180 -12.19 -24.77 -2.52
C ALA A 180 -10.97 -25.15 -3.36
N VAL A 181 -10.19 -26.15 -2.92
CA VAL A 181 -9.02 -26.66 -3.64
C VAL A 181 -9.42 -27.23 -5.01
N ARG A 182 -10.46 -28.08 -5.09
CA ARG A 182 -10.95 -28.61 -6.38
C ARG A 182 -11.41 -27.50 -7.31
N SER A 183 -12.15 -26.52 -6.80
CA SER A 183 -12.60 -25.36 -7.59
C SER A 183 -11.41 -24.56 -8.12
N LEU A 184 -10.42 -24.29 -7.27
CA LEU A 184 -9.19 -23.55 -7.62
C LEU A 184 -8.38 -24.29 -8.69
N ILE A 185 -8.13 -25.59 -8.51
CA ILE A 185 -7.44 -26.43 -9.49
C ILE A 185 -8.18 -26.42 -10.83
N SER A 186 -9.50 -26.61 -10.82
CA SER A 186 -10.31 -26.62 -12.06
C SER A 186 -10.20 -25.31 -12.85
N LYS A 187 -10.10 -24.15 -12.17
CA LYS A 187 -9.98 -22.84 -12.80
C LYS A 187 -8.57 -22.56 -13.31
N MET A 188 -7.56 -23.10 -12.64
CA MET A 188 -6.16 -22.97 -13.04
C MET A 188 -5.76 -23.96 -14.12
N SER A 189 -6.29 -25.20 -14.05
CA SER A 189 -6.00 -26.27 -14.97
C SER A 189 -6.85 -26.19 -16.25
N SER A 190 -6.78 -25.04 -16.93
CA SER A 190 -7.50 -24.76 -18.17
C SER A 190 -6.52 -24.15 -19.19
N PRO A 191 -6.73 -24.36 -20.50
CA PRO A 191 -6.01 -23.59 -21.52
C PRO A 191 -6.24 -22.06 -21.41
N TYR A 192 -7.31 -21.67 -20.71
CA TYR A 192 -7.70 -20.29 -20.47
C TYR A 192 -7.92 -20.07 -18.96
N PRO A 193 -6.86 -20.01 -18.15
CA PRO A 193 -6.99 -19.83 -16.72
C PRO A 193 -7.64 -18.48 -16.40
N GLN A 194 -8.49 -18.49 -15.38
CA GLN A 194 -9.27 -17.32 -14.97
C GLN A 194 -8.59 -16.59 -13.81
N HIS A 195 -8.82 -15.29 -13.71
CA HIS A 195 -8.50 -14.54 -12.49
C HIS A 195 -9.43 -14.98 -11.36
N ILE A 196 -8.92 -15.04 -10.13
CA ILE A 196 -9.62 -15.66 -9.01
C ILE A 196 -9.53 -14.75 -7.78
N ILE A 197 -10.64 -14.64 -7.04
CA ILE A 197 -10.61 -14.08 -5.68
C ILE A 197 -10.95 -15.20 -4.70
N LEU A 198 -10.07 -15.37 -3.70
CA LEU A 198 -10.22 -16.33 -2.62
C LEU A 198 -10.78 -15.63 -1.40
N TYR A 199 -11.99 -15.98 -1.03
CA TYR A 199 -12.67 -15.48 0.16
C TYR A 199 -12.56 -16.47 1.31
N GLY A 200 -12.51 -15.98 2.53
CA GLY A 200 -12.59 -16.81 3.72
C GLY A 200 -11.78 -16.30 4.92
N PRO A 201 -11.92 -16.93 6.09
CA PRO A 201 -11.25 -16.53 7.31
C PRO A 201 -9.72 -16.52 7.19
N PRO A 202 -9.00 -15.85 8.11
CA PRO A 202 -7.55 -15.91 8.16
C PRO A 202 -7.07 -17.33 8.53
N GLY A 203 -5.89 -17.71 8.05
CA GLY A 203 -5.24 -18.96 8.46
C GLY A 203 -5.87 -20.27 7.97
N VAL A 204 -6.79 -20.24 7.00
CA VAL A 204 -7.45 -21.43 6.42
C VAL A 204 -6.72 -22.05 5.22
N GLY A 205 -5.53 -21.54 4.86
CA GLY A 205 -4.70 -22.13 3.80
C GLY A 205 -4.86 -21.52 2.41
N LYS A 206 -5.50 -20.34 2.22
CA LYS A 206 -5.71 -19.67 0.92
C LYS A 206 -4.42 -19.54 0.10
N THR A 207 -3.36 -18.99 0.68
CA THR A 207 -2.06 -18.76 0.02
C THR A 207 -1.39 -20.10 -0.37
N SER A 208 -1.42 -21.09 0.54
CA SER A 208 -0.85 -22.42 0.27
C SER A 208 -1.58 -23.12 -0.87
N ALA A 209 -2.91 -23.09 -0.87
CA ALA A 209 -3.72 -23.68 -1.93
C ALA A 209 -3.46 -23.01 -3.30
N ALA A 210 -3.32 -21.67 -3.35
CA ALA A 210 -3.03 -20.95 -4.57
C ALA A 210 -1.66 -21.34 -5.16
N ARG A 211 -0.64 -21.46 -4.32
CA ARG A 211 0.70 -21.89 -4.73
C ARG A 211 0.69 -23.33 -5.26
N LEU A 212 0.05 -24.25 -4.52
CA LEU A 212 -0.06 -25.65 -4.93
C LEU A 212 -0.87 -25.80 -6.23
N ALA A 213 -1.87 -24.94 -6.45
CA ALA A 213 -2.66 -24.97 -7.69
C ALA A 213 -1.82 -24.60 -8.92
N LEU A 214 -0.90 -23.64 -8.81
CA LEU A 214 0.05 -23.34 -9.89
C LEU A 214 0.99 -24.53 -10.13
N GLU A 215 1.56 -25.11 -9.07
CA GLU A 215 2.46 -26.28 -9.21
C GLU A 215 1.73 -27.49 -9.82
N ALA A 216 0.46 -27.67 -9.53
CA ALA A 216 -0.35 -28.69 -10.20
C ALA A 216 -0.62 -28.36 -11.68
N ALA A 217 -0.90 -27.08 -11.97
CA ALA A 217 -1.18 -26.63 -13.34
C ALA A 217 0.05 -26.76 -14.25
N LYS A 218 1.26 -26.48 -13.75
CA LYS A 218 2.53 -26.66 -14.48
C LYS A 218 2.74 -28.09 -15.00
N LYS A 219 2.24 -29.10 -14.27
CA LYS A 219 2.34 -30.52 -14.65
C LYS A 219 1.44 -30.91 -15.81
N LEU A 220 0.48 -30.07 -16.17
CA LEU A 220 -0.53 -30.35 -17.19
C LEU A 220 -0.15 -29.73 -18.54
N LYS A 221 -0.04 -30.56 -19.58
CA LYS A 221 0.45 -30.14 -20.91
C LYS A 221 -0.48 -29.14 -21.66
N PHE A 222 -1.72 -29.00 -21.22
CA PHE A 222 -2.71 -28.15 -21.90
C PHE A 222 -2.91 -26.79 -21.21
N THR A 223 -2.20 -26.51 -20.12
CA THR A 223 -2.20 -25.20 -19.47
C THR A 223 -1.15 -24.29 -20.08
N PRO A 224 -1.30 -22.96 -19.98
CA PRO A 224 -0.27 -22.03 -20.45
C PRO A 224 0.93 -21.92 -19.49
N PHE A 225 0.91 -22.60 -18.35
CA PHE A 225 1.97 -22.57 -17.35
C PHE A 225 3.05 -23.59 -17.66
N ASP A 226 4.29 -23.22 -17.45
CA ASP A 226 5.49 -24.05 -17.61
C ASP A 226 6.35 -24.02 -16.33
N GLU A 227 7.49 -24.70 -16.35
CA GLU A 227 8.42 -24.74 -15.22
C GLU A 227 8.97 -23.36 -14.82
N GLU A 228 9.04 -22.41 -15.78
CA GLU A 228 9.53 -21.05 -15.55
C GLU A 228 8.44 -20.12 -14.98
N SER A 229 7.18 -20.53 -15.02
CA SER A 229 6.05 -19.76 -14.53
C SER A 229 6.19 -19.45 -13.03
N LYS A 230 6.27 -18.17 -12.68
CA LYS A 230 6.53 -17.70 -11.32
C LYS A 230 5.24 -17.53 -10.52
N PHE A 231 5.35 -17.78 -9.22
CA PHE A 231 4.35 -17.38 -8.23
C PHE A 231 4.89 -16.14 -7.50
N VAL A 232 4.42 -14.96 -7.90
CA VAL A 232 4.81 -13.69 -7.29
C VAL A 232 3.80 -13.34 -6.22
N GLU A 233 4.25 -13.30 -4.95
CA GLU A 233 3.40 -13.05 -3.78
C GLU A 233 3.65 -11.64 -3.25
N VAL A 234 2.58 -10.91 -2.97
CA VAL A 234 2.63 -9.58 -2.36
C VAL A 234 1.46 -9.37 -1.41
N ASP A 235 1.69 -8.60 -0.36
CA ASP A 235 0.67 -8.21 0.61
C ASP A 235 0.07 -6.85 0.21
N GLY A 236 -1.24 -6.83 -0.03
CA GLY A 236 -1.99 -5.64 -0.42
C GLY A 236 -1.95 -4.53 0.63
N THR A 237 -1.78 -4.87 1.92
CA THR A 237 -1.67 -3.89 3.01
C THR A 237 -0.38 -3.06 2.94
N THR A 238 0.67 -3.61 2.31
CA THR A 238 1.99 -2.96 2.17
C THR A 238 2.08 -2.09 0.92
N LEU A 239 1.18 -2.28 -0.03
CA LEU A 239 1.14 -1.52 -1.27
C LEU A 239 0.40 -0.20 -1.07
N ARG A 240 1.11 0.91 -1.24
CA ARG A 240 0.54 2.25 -1.19
C ARG A 240 0.75 2.98 -2.50
N TRP A 241 -0.22 3.76 -2.90
CA TRP A 241 -0.09 4.66 -4.03
C TRP A 241 0.77 5.87 -3.65
N ASP A 242 1.86 6.10 -4.39
CA ASP A 242 2.64 7.36 -4.30
C ASP A 242 2.20 8.29 -5.44
N PRO A 243 1.61 9.46 -5.13
CA PRO A 243 1.19 10.44 -6.15
C PRO A 243 2.33 10.92 -7.06
N ARG A 244 3.58 10.82 -6.58
CA ARG A 244 4.77 11.20 -7.36
C ARG A 244 5.26 10.09 -8.29
N GLU A 245 4.66 8.92 -8.23
CA GLU A 245 5.02 7.71 -9.02
C GLU A 245 6.50 7.29 -8.92
N ILE A 246 7.23 7.81 -7.92
CA ILE A 246 8.67 7.56 -7.76
C ILE A 246 8.93 6.10 -7.41
N THR A 247 8.03 5.49 -6.62
CA THR A 247 8.12 4.09 -6.23
C THR A 247 6.76 3.43 -6.32
N ASN A 248 6.54 2.61 -7.32
CA ASN A 248 5.37 1.76 -7.40
C ASN A 248 5.83 0.30 -7.55
N PRO A 249 5.94 -0.45 -6.43
CA PRO A 249 6.43 -1.83 -6.48
C PRO A 249 5.55 -2.73 -7.35
N LEU A 250 4.24 -2.50 -7.38
CA LEU A 250 3.31 -3.35 -8.12
C LEU A 250 3.45 -3.18 -9.63
N LEU A 251 3.37 -1.94 -10.13
CA LEU A 251 3.33 -1.65 -11.56
C LEU A 251 4.72 -1.30 -12.13
N GLY A 252 5.60 -0.81 -11.28
CA GLY A 252 6.87 -0.22 -11.69
C GLY A 252 6.82 1.30 -11.67
N SER A 253 7.93 1.93 -11.97
CA SER A 253 8.09 3.39 -11.90
C SER A 253 9.06 3.88 -12.97
N VAL A 254 8.98 5.16 -13.31
CA VAL A 254 9.97 5.82 -14.16
C VAL A 254 10.86 6.70 -13.28
N HIS A 255 12.16 6.50 -13.38
CA HIS A 255 13.14 7.34 -12.70
C HIS A 255 13.61 8.42 -13.66
N ASP A 256 13.00 9.60 -13.56
CA ASP A 256 13.40 10.74 -14.34
C ASP A 256 14.77 11.27 -13.91
N PRO A 257 15.56 11.88 -14.82
CA PRO A 257 16.91 12.38 -14.55
C PRO A 257 17.00 13.37 -13.37
N ILE A 258 15.95 14.14 -13.12
CA ILE A 258 15.88 15.07 -11.99
C ILE A 258 16.00 14.34 -10.65
N TYR A 259 15.40 13.17 -10.52
CA TYR A 259 15.44 12.37 -9.29
C TYR A 259 16.76 11.61 -9.11
N GLN A 260 17.56 11.49 -10.17
CA GLN A 260 18.89 10.90 -10.11
C GLN A 260 19.97 11.87 -9.61
N GLY A 261 19.58 13.07 -9.16
CA GLY A 261 20.49 14.09 -8.63
C GLY A 261 21.13 14.97 -9.71
N SER A 262 20.65 14.91 -10.96
CA SER A 262 21.05 15.82 -12.02
C SER A 262 20.56 17.24 -11.72
N LYS A 263 21.43 18.25 -11.91
CA LYS A 263 21.00 19.64 -11.88
C LYS A 263 20.01 19.88 -13.03
N LYS A 264 19.07 20.79 -12.84
CA LYS A 264 18.00 21.09 -13.81
C LYS A 264 18.51 21.29 -15.24
N ASP A 265 19.68 21.90 -15.39
CA ASP A 265 20.33 22.18 -16.69
C ASP A 265 20.97 20.94 -17.35
N LEU A 266 21.17 19.84 -16.59
CA LEU A 266 21.68 18.55 -17.06
C LEU A 266 20.59 17.48 -17.15
N ALA A 267 19.41 17.75 -16.66
CA ALA A 267 18.27 16.82 -16.71
C ALA A 267 17.75 16.62 -18.15
N GLU A 268 17.95 17.61 -19.01
CA GLU A 268 17.63 17.54 -20.45
C GLU A 268 18.52 16.55 -21.23
N VAL A 269 19.67 16.17 -20.65
CA VAL A 269 20.63 15.24 -21.27
C VAL A 269 20.53 13.83 -20.64
N GLY A 270 19.78 13.68 -19.56
CA GLY A 270 19.61 12.41 -18.87
C GLY A 270 18.49 11.56 -19.50
N VAL A 271 18.74 10.26 -19.62
CA VAL A 271 17.75 9.29 -20.14
C VAL A 271 16.85 8.84 -18.98
N PRO A 272 15.51 8.96 -19.09
CA PRO A 272 14.60 8.40 -18.08
C PRO A 272 14.69 6.88 -18.09
N GLU A 273 14.76 6.25 -16.90
CA GLU A 273 14.91 4.80 -16.77
C GLU A 273 13.64 4.18 -16.18
N PRO A 274 12.87 3.41 -16.98
CA PRO A 274 11.74 2.65 -16.48
C PRO A 274 12.21 1.45 -15.66
N LYS A 275 11.64 1.26 -14.47
CA LYS A 275 11.80 0.06 -13.65
C LYS A 275 10.49 -0.74 -13.67
N THR A 276 10.59 -2.01 -14.04
CA THR A 276 9.44 -2.92 -14.07
C THR A 276 9.00 -3.30 -12.66
N GLY A 277 7.69 -3.51 -12.47
CA GLY A 277 7.10 -3.92 -11.20
C GLY A 277 6.79 -5.42 -11.12
N LEU A 278 6.14 -5.81 -10.00
CA LEU A 278 5.76 -7.19 -9.72
C LEU A 278 4.81 -7.79 -10.77
N VAL A 279 3.95 -6.99 -11.42
CA VAL A 279 3.08 -7.46 -12.50
C VAL A 279 3.89 -7.96 -13.72
N THR A 280 5.03 -7.33 -14.00
CA THR A 280 5.95 -7.80 -15.07
C THR A 280 6.73 -9.03 -14.62
N GLU A 281 7.12 -9.10 -13.36
CA GLU A 281 7.77 -10.29 -12.80
C GLU A 281 6.86 -11.51 -12.84
N ALA A 282 5.54 -11.32 -12.65
CA ALA A 282 4.53 -12.35 -12.70
C ALA A 282 4.13 -12.77 -14.14
N HIS A 283 4.70 -12.13 -15.17
CA HIS A 283 4.38 -12.44 -16.57
C HIS A 283 4.55 -13.93 -16.88
N GLY A 284 3.56 -14.55 -17.53
CA GLY A 284 3.53 -15.98 -17.79
C GLY A 284 3.25 -16.87 -16.56
N GLY A 285 2.93 -16.29 -15.41
CA GLY A 285 2.71 -17.00 -14.15
C GLY A 285 1.51 -16.47 -13.38
N VAL A 286 1.65 -16.42 -12.06
CA VAL A 286 0.61 -15.98 -11.11
C VAL A 286 1.09 -14.80 -10.30
N LEU A 287 0.29 -13.75 -10.25
CA LEU A 287 0.38 -12.68 -9.26
C LEU A 287 -0.61 -12.98 -8.13
N PHE A 288 -0.09 -13.31 -6.96
CA PHE A 288 -0.89 -13.52 -5.75
C PHE A 288 -0.84 -12.26 -4.88
N ILE A 289 -2.01 -11.69 -4.60
CA ILE A 289 -2.15 -10.54 -3.72
C ILE A 289 -2.91 -10.96 -2.48
N ASP A 290 -2.21 -11.06 -1.34
CA ASP A 290 -2.87 -11.28 -0.06
C ASP A 290 -3.54 -9.98 0.40
N GLU A 291 -4.69 -10.08 1.03
CA GLU A 291 -5.55 -8.96 1.41
C GLU A 291 -5.79 -7.95 0.26
N ILE A 292 -6.19 -8.47 -0.92
CA ILE A 292 -6.44 -7.65 -2.12
C ILE A 292 -7.48 -6.55 -1.88
N GLY A 293 -8.40 -6.75 -0.94
CA GLY A 293 -9.39 -5.76 -0.52
C GLY A 293 -8.82 -4.55 0.23
N GLU A 294 -7.53 -4.59 0.63
CA GLU A 294 -6.83 -3.48 1.28
C GLU A 294 -6.06 -2.59 0.30
N LEU A 295 -6.02 -2.95 -0.98
CA LEU A 295 -5.41 -2.10 -2.01
C LEU A 295 -6.15 -0.78 -2.15
N ASP A 296 -5.41 0.31 -2.29
CA ASP A 296 -5.98 1.62 -2.63
C ASP A 296 -6.78 1.55 -3.94
N ASP A 297 -7.91 2.26 -4.03
CA ASP A 297 -8.79 2.27 -5.21
C ASP A 297 -8.04 2.63 -6.50
N ILE A 298 -7.05 3.53 -6.41
CA ILE A 298 -6.23 3.94 -7.56
C ILE A 298 -5.39 2.76 -8.05
N LEU A 299 -4.77 1.99 -7.15
CA LEU A 299 -4.00 0.80 -7.51
C LEU A 299 -4.89 -0.29 -8.08
N GLN A 300 -6.09 -0.49 -7.50
CA GLN A 300 -7.08 -1.43 -8.05
C GLN A 300 -7.46 -1.06 -9.48
N ASN A 301 -7.76 0.21 -9.77
CA ASN A 301 -8.11 0.67 -11.11
C ASN A 301 -6.96 0.53 -12.11
N LYS A 302 -5.72 0.84 -11.69
CA LYS A 302 -4.54 0.62 -12.53
C LYS A 302 -4.29 -0.87 -12.79
N LEU A 303 -4.48 -1.72 -11.78
CA LEU A 303 -4.38 -3.17 -11.92
C LEU A 303 -5.42 -3.70 -12.93
N LEU A 304 -6.67 -3.21 -12.87
CA LEU A 304 -7.72 -3.55 -13.83
C LEU A 304 -7.31 -3.24 -15.28
N LYS A 305 -6.68 -2.07 -15.49
CA LYS A 305 -6.15 -1.71 -16.83
C LYS A 305 -5.07 -2.70 -17.28
N VAL A 306 -4.15 -3.09 -16.39
CA VAL A 306 -3.11 -4.07 -16.72
C VAL A 306 -3.70 -5.44 -17.07
N LEU A 307 -4.75 -5.89 -16.37
CA LEU A 307 -5.43 -7.15 -16.67
C LEU A 307 -6.11 -7.16 -18.05
N GLU A 308 -6.56 -5.99 -18.55
CA GLU A 308 -7.16 -5.84 -19.88
C GLU A 308 -6.09 -5.73 -20.98
N ASP A 309 -5.10 -4.84 -20.78
CA ASP A 309 -4.09 -4.51 -21.78
C ASP A 309 -2.95 -5.54 -21.83
N LYS A 310 -2.78 -6.32 -20.74
CA LYS A 310 -1.69 -7.29 -20.52
C LYS A 310 -0.30 -6.65 -20.62
N ARG A 311 -0.24 -5.36 -20.36
CA ARG A 311 0.97 -4.52 -20.41
C ARG A 311 0.88 -3.38 -19.41
N VAL A 312 2.05 -2.91 -18.97
CA VAL A 312 2.20 -1.66 -18.23
C VAL A 312 2.79 -0.61 -19.14
N GLU A 313 2.08 0.49 -19.33
CA GLU A 313 2.57 1.64 -20.07
C GLU A 313 3.40 2.55 -19.15
N PHE A 314 4.54 3.00 -19.66
CA PHE A 314 5.37 4.01 -19.02
C PHE A 314 5.28 5.32 -19.78
N SER A 315 5.31 6.44 -19.06
CA SER A 315 5.35 7.78 -19.65
C SER A 315 6.33 8.66 -18.89
N SER A 316 7.10 9.47 -19.62
CA SER A 316 7.95 10.50 -19.06
C SER A 316 7.99 11.68 -20.01
N SER A 317 7.95 12.89 -19.48
CA SER A 317 8.13 14.11 -20.26
C SER A 317 9.57 14.32 -20.75
N TYR A 318 10.50 13.51 -20.26
CA TYR A 318 11.93 13.53 -20.64
C TYR A 318 12.29 12.45 -21.66
N TYR A 319 11.33 11.64 -22.10
CA TYR A 319 11.57 10.63 -23.12
C TYR A 319 11.42 11.24 -24.51
N ASP A 320 12.50 11.15 -25.32
CA ASP A 320 12.52 11.52 -26.72
C ASP A 320 12.71 10.26 -27.58
N PRO A 321 11.69 9.84 -28.36
CA PRO A 321 11.80 8.66 -29.23
C PRO A 321 12.90 8.77 -30.29
N ASP A 322 13.22 9.98 -30.73
CA ASP A 322 14.19 10.26 -31.80
C ASP A 322 15.65 10.31 -31.31
N ASP A 323 15.88 10.31 -29.99
CA ASP A 323 17.25 10.28 -29.45
C ASP A 323 17.92 8.92 -29.71
N GLU A 324 18.98 8.93 -30.54
CA GLU A 324 19.78 7.73 -30.88
C GLU A 324 20.59 7.18 -29.70
N ASN A 325 20.83 7.97 -28.66
CA ASN A 325 21.62 7.56 -27.50
C ASN A 325 20.81 6.71 -26.50
N ILE A 326 19.48 6.64 -26.64
CA ILE A 326 18.61 5.86 -25.75
C ILE A 326 18.75 4.37 -26.08
N PRO A 327 19.09 3.51 -25.08
CA PRO A 327 19.16 2.08 -25.26
C PRO A 327 17.87 1.46 -25.79
N ALA A 328 17.96 0.47 -26.67
CA ALA A 328 16.82 -0.15 -27.35
C ALA A 328 15.77 -0.74 -26.36
N TYR A 329 16.20 -1.27 -25.19
CA TYR A 329 15.28 -1.80 -24.19
C TYR A 329 14.43 -0.68 -23.54
N ILE A 330 14.98 0.52 -23.36
CA ILE A 330 14.25 1.68 -22.83
C ILE A 330 13.21 2.12 -23.87
N LYS A 331 13.61 2.25 -25.15
CA LYS A 331 12.66 2.55 -26.24
C LYS A 331 11.53 1.53 -26.28
N TYR A 332 11.84 0.24 -26.17
CA TYR A 332 10.83 -0.82 -26.11
C TYR A 332 9.82 -0.62 -24.98
N LEU A 333 10.30 -0.27 -23.77
CA LEU A 333 9.44 -0.09 -22.60
C LEU A 333 8.53 1.15 -22.71
N PHE A 334 9.00 2.24 -23.31
CA PHE A 334 8.17 3.42 -23.55
C PHE A 334 7.21 3.22 -24.73
N ASP A 335 7.64 2.61 -25.83
CA ASP A 335 6.85 2.46 -27.04
C ASP A 335 5.80 1.35 -26.95
N LYS A 336 6.15 0.22 -26.33
CA LYS A 336 5.31 -0.98 -26.26
C LYS A 336 4.80 -1.31 -24.86
N GLY A 337 5.37 -0.70 -23.81
CA GLY A 337 5.11 -1.05 -22.44
C GLY A 337 5.78 -2.35 -21.99
N ALA A 338 5.84 -2.58 -20.67
CA ALA A 338 6.33 -3.83 -20.11
C ALA A 338 5.27 -4.94 -20.19
N PRO A 339 5.63 -6.16 -20.59
CA PRO A 339 4.69 -7.27 -20.65
C PRO A 339 4.21 -7.66 -19.24
N ALA A 340 2.90 -7.89 -19.09
CA ALA A 340 2.25 -8.22 -17.84
C ALA A 340 1.00 -9.10 -18.06
N ASP A 341 1.15 -10.21 -18.81
CA ASP A 341 0.12 -11.23 -18.97
C ASP A 341 0.29 -12.30 -17.88
N PHE A 342 -0.56 -12.29 -16.87
CA PHE A 342 -0.51 -13.16 -15.71
C PHE A 342 -1.92 -13.53 -15.24
N VAL A 343 -2.02 -14.57 -14.43
CA VAL A 343 -3.26 -14.87 -13.70
C VAL A 343 -3.22 -14.19 -12.35
N LEU A 344 -4.21 -13.34 -12.08
CA LEU A 344 -4.40 -12.73 -10.77
C LEU A 344 -5.11 -13.70 -9.83
N ILE A 345 -4.53 -13.95 -8.66
CA ILE A 345 -5.20 -14.60 -7.54
C ILE A 345 -5.16 -13.63 -6.36
N GLY A 346 -6.30 -13.07 -6.00
CA GLY A 346 -6.46 -12.23 -4.82
C GLY A 346 -6.99 -13.06 -3.65
N ALA A 347 -6.43 -12.91 -2.45
CA ALA A 347 -7.01 -13.43 -1.23
C ALA A 347 -7.53 -12.29 -0.36
N THR A 348 -8.61 -12.51 0.37
CA THR A 348 -9.17 -11.51 1.27
C THR A 348 -9.95 -12.14 2.41
N THR A 349 -9.99 -11.41 3.52
CA THR A 349 -10.86 -11.67 4.67
C THR A 349 -12.09 -10.75 4.68
N LYS A 350 -12.22 -9.86 3.70
CA LYS A 350 -13.37 -8.95 3.55
C LYS A 350 -14.55 -9.64 2.87
N ASP A 351 -15.75 -9.24 3.25
CA ASP A 351 -16.98 -9.65 2.56
C ASP A 351 -16.97 -9.23 1.08
N PRO A 352 -17.54 -10.02 0.16
CA PRO A 352 -17.63 -9.68 -1.26
C PRO A 352 -18.23 -8.31 -1.54
N SER A 353 -19.14 -7.81 -0.71
CA SER A 353 -19.74 -6.48 -0.84
C SER A 353 -18.74 -5.34 -0.62
N GLN A 354 -17.63 -5.60 0.06
CA GLN A 354 -16.57 -4.62 0.36
C GLN A 354 -15.45 -4.59 -0.69
N ILE A 355 -15.50 -5.49 -1.67
CA ILE A 355 -14.53 -5.56 -2.76
C ILE A 355 -15.05 -4.79 -3.97
N ASN A 356 -14.15 -4.08 -4.64
CA ASN A 356 -14.47 -3.29 -5.82
C ASN A 356 -15.26 -4.13 -6.85
N PRO A 357 -16.48 -3.72 -7.23
CA PRO A 357 -17.31 -4.48 -8.16
C PRO A 357 -16.68 -4.72 -9.53
N ALA A 358 -15.84 -3.78 -10.01
CA ALA A 358 -15.14 -3.92 -11.28
C ALA A 358 -14.09 -5.03 -11.24
N LEU A 359 -13.39 -5.19 -10.11
CA LEU A 359 -12.45 -6.27 -9.88
C LEU A 359 -13.18 -7.62 -9.79
N ARG A 360 -14.28 -7.67 -9.01
CA ARG A 360 -15.10 -8.88 -8.86
C ARG A 360 -15.66 -9.39 -10.20
N SER A 361 -16.11 -8.48 -11.05
CA SER A 361 -16.69 -8.85 -12.35
C SER A 361 -15.70 -9.51 -13.31
N ARG A 362 -14.40 -9.36 -13.10
CA ARG A 362 -13.32 -9.94 -13.91
C ARG A 362 -12.72 -11.20 -13.29
N CYS A 363 -13.07 -11.50 -12.05
CA CYS A 363 -12.56 -12.63 -11.32
C CYS A 363 -13.66 -13.65 -11.03
N THR A 364 -13.28 -14.90 -10.93
CA THR A 364 -14.15 -15.95 -10.39
C THR A 364 -13.92 -16.07 -8.89
N GLU A 365 -14.97 -16.36 -8.16
CA GLU A 365 -14.93 -16.45 -6.69
C GLU A 365 -14.73 -17.90 -6.23
N VAL A 366 -13.89 -18.07 -5.21
CA VAL A 366 -13.68 -19.33 -4.51
C VAL A 366 -13.73 -19.05 -3.01
N TYR A 367 -14.57 -19.81 -2.30
CA TYR A 367 -14.80 -19.62 -0.87
C TYR A 367 -14.11 -20.72 -0.07
N PHE A 368 -13.29 -20.32 0.88
CA PHE A 368 -12.65 -21.16 1.88
C PHE A 368 -13.49 -21.18 3.14
N GLU A 369 -13.75 -22.38 3.65
CA GLU A 369 -14.59 -22.58 4.81
C GLU A 369 -13.81 -22.37 6.12
N PRO A 370 -14.49 -21.95 7.22
CA PRO A 370 -13.89 -21.98 8.55
C PRO A 370 -13.50 -23.41 8.93
N LEU A 371 -12.34 -23.58 9.55
CA LEU A 371 -11.86 -24.87 9.98
C LEU A 371 -12.69 -25.43 11.16
N SER A 372 -13.01 -26.72 11.11
CA SER A 372 -13.62 -27.44 12.22
C SER A 372 -12.58 -27.87 13.25
N SER A 373 -13.03 -28.35 14.43
CA SER A 373 -12.12 -28.90 15.42
C SER A 373 -11.33 -30.11 14.90
N VAL A 374 -11.95 -30.92 14.05
CA VAL A 374 -11.30 -32.09 13.43
C VAL A 374 -10.23 -31.63 12.43
N ASP A 375 -10.50 -30.57 11.66
CA ASP A 375 -9.52 -30.00 10.73
C ASP A 375 -8.30 -29.44 11.47
N ILE A 376 -8.53 -28.77 12.60
CA ILE A 376 -7.43 -28.26 13.45
C ILE A 376 -6.61 -29.40 14.03
N GLU A 377 -7.26 -30.49 14.51
CA GLU A 377 -6.55 -31.68 14.97
C GLU A 377 -5.70 -32.29 13.85
N GLY A 378 -6.23 -32.37 12.64
CA GLY A 378 -5.49 -32.84 11.46
C GLY A 378 -4.27 -31.97 11.14
N ILE A 379 -4.44 -30.63 11.17
CA ILE A 379 -3.34 -29.69 10.95
C ILE A 379 -2.25 -29.84 12.01
N VAL A 380 -2.63 -29.99 13.29
CA VAL A 380 -1.70 -30.18 14.41
C VAL A 380 -0.92 -31.48 14.25
N ASN A 381 -1.59 -32.56 13.89
CA ASN A 381 -0.96 -33.88 13.67
C ASN A 381 0.04 -33.81 12.48
N ASN A 382 -0.36 -33.22 11.34
CA ASN A 382 0.52 -33.05 10.19
C ASN A 382 1.75 -32.19 10.54
N ALA A 383 1.55 -31.15 11.35
CA ALA A 383 2.63 -30.28 11.80
C ALA A 383 3.59 -31.04 12.75
N ALA A 384 3.08 -31.88 13.65
CA ALA A 384 3.90 -32.70 14.53
C ALA A 384 4.74 -33.74 13.76
N GLU A 385 4.17 -34.38 12.74
CA GLU A 385 4.90 -35.28 11.85
C GLU A 385 6.07 -34.55 11.14
N LYS A 386 5.84 -33.36 10.61
CA LYS A 386 6.89 -32.53 9.98
C LYS A 386 7.98 -32.10 10.96
N LEU A 387 7.64 -31.86 12.22
CA LEU A 387 8.59 -31.57 13.29
C LEU A 387 9.29 -32.82 13.82
N ASN A 388 8.84 -34.03 13.43
CA ASN A 388 9.29 -35.31 13.95
C ASN A 388 9.13 -35.43 15.47
N VAL A 389 7.93 -35.07 15.97
CA VAL A 389 7.58 -35.00 17.39
C VAL A 389 6.37 -35.88 17.66
N GLU A 390 6.38 -36.62 18.76
CA GLU A 390 5.21 -37.37 19.24
C GLU A 390 4.26 -36.45 20.01
N LEU A 391 2.97 -36.59 19.78
CA LEU A 391 1.94 -35.93 20.59
C LEU A 391 1.35 -36.88 21.62
N GLU A 392 1.12 -36.40 22.83
CA GLU A 392 0.25 -37.09 23.79
C GLU A 392 -1.20 -37.09 23.25
N GLU A 393 -1.93 -38.17 23.53
CA GLU A 393 -3.33 -38.26 23.11
C GLU A 393 -4.15 -37.09 23.69
N GLY A 394 -4.89 -36.40 22.81
CA GLY A 394 -5.72 -35.27 23.18
C GLY A 394 -5.08 -33.90 22.98
N VAL A 395 -3.77 -33.78 22.64
CA VAL A 395 -3.09 -32.49 22.37
C VAL A 395 -3.76 -31.74 21.23
N GLY A 396 -4.02 -32.41 20.09
CA GLY A 396 -4.69 -31.76 18.94
C GLY A 396 -6.09 -31.27 19.31
N LYS A 397 -6.84 -32.09 20.07
CA LYS A 397 -8.17 -31.76 20.58
C LYS A 397 -8.14 -30.58 21.55
N LEU A 398 -7.13 -30.49 22.43
CA LEU A 398 -6.95 -29.37 23.34
C LEU A 398 -6.70 -28.06 22.54
N ILE A 399 -5.78 -28.10 21.59
CA ILE A 399 -5.47 -26.91 20.74
C ILE A 399 -6.71 -26.48 19.97
N SER A 400 -7.52 -27.41 19.44
CA SER A 400 -8.73 -27.10 18.68
C SER A 400 -9.82 -26.38 19.48
N GLN A 401 -9.74 -26.41 20.82
CA GLN A 401 -10.63 -25.65 21.70
C GLN A 401 -10.27 -24.17 21.79
N TYR A 402 -9.05 -23.80 21.40
CA TYR A 402 -8.54 -22.41 21.56
C TYR A 402 -8.34 -21.68 20.23
N THR A 403 -8.43 -22.37 19.10
CA THR A 403 -8.30 -21.72 17.80
C THR A 403 -9.05 -22.44 16.69
N ILE A 404 -9.52 -21.66 15.72
CA ILE A 404 -10.09 -22.11 14.44
C ILE A 404 -9.19 -21.74 13.26
N GLU A 405 -8.02 -21.14 13.53
CA GLU A 405 -7.06 -20.71 12.54
C GLU A 405 -5.89 -21.71 12.51
N GLY A 406 -5.66 -22.34 11.37
CA GLY A 406 -4.57 -23.32 11.22
C GLY A 406 -3.20 -22.73 11.56
N ARG A 407 -2.94 -21.46 11.17
CA ARG A 407 -1.69 -20.75 11.51
C ARG A 407 -1.50 -20.62 13.02
N LYS A 408 -2.57 -20.29 13.74
CA LYS A 408 -2.54 -20.14 15.19
C LYS A 408 -2.36 -21.48 15.91
N ALA A 409 -3.00 -22.56 15.38
CA ALA A 409 -2.83 -23.90 15.88
C ALA A 409 -1.36 -24.36 15.78
N VAL A 410 -0.74 -24.13 14.62
CA VAL A 410 0.69 -24.41 14.39
C VAL A 410 1.59 -23.60 15.31
N ASN A 411 1.27 -22.33 15.58
CA ASN A 411 2.02 -21.51 16.53
C ASN A 411 1.96 -22.08 17.96
N ILE A 412 0.75 -22.43 18.43
CA ILE A 412 0.58 -23.02 19.77
C ILE A 412 1.38 -24.33 19.88
N LEU A 413 1.34 -25.18 18.85
CA LEU A 413 2.13 -26.41 18.81
C LEU A 413 3.64 -26.14 18.85
N SER A 414 4.10 -25.18 18.04
CA SER A 414 5.52 -24.80 17.99
C SER A 414 6.02 -24.22 19.32
N ASP A 415 5.19 -23.41 19.98
CA ASP A 415 5.50 -22.85 21.30
C ASP A 415 5.54 -23.94 22.36
N ALA A 416 4.61 -24.91 22.31
CA ALA A 416 4.60 -26.08 23.21
C ALA A 416 5.84 -26.96 22.99
N TYR A 417 6.26 -27.13 21.75
CA TYR A 417 7.51 -27.83 21.43
C TYR A 417 8.72 -27.12 22.03
N GLY A 418 8.82 -25.79 21.82
CA GLY A 418 9.88 -25.00 22.43
C GLY A 418 9.89 -25.06 23.96
N TYR A 419 8.71 -25.04 24.58
CA TYR A 419 8.55 -25.16 26.03
C TYR A 419 8.97 -26.53 26.54
N SER A 420 8.58 -27.63 25.85
CA SER A 420 8.99 -28.99 26.18
C SER A 420 10.52 -29.15 26.11
N LEU A 421 11.17 -28.64 25.06
CA LEU A 421 12.64 -28.65 24.91
C LEU A 421 13.34 -27.87 26.05
N PHE A 422 12.79 -26.72 26.42
CA PHE A 422 13.34 -25.91 27.52
C PHE A 422 13.29 -26.66 28.86
N ASN A 423 12.18 -27.34 29.17
CA ASN A 423 12.00 -28.12 30.40
C ASN A 423 12.87 -29.39 30.44
N ALA A 424 13.18 -29.99 29.30
CA ALA A 424 14.04 -31.17 29.19
C ALA A 424 15.55 -30.88 29.36
N ASN A 425 15.94 -29.63 29.70
CA ASN A 425 17.34 -29.19 29.86
C ASN A 425 18.26 -29.54 28.67
N GLY A 426 17.72 -29.67 27.46
CA GLY A 426 18.48 -29.98 26.25
C GLY A 426 18.85 -31.47 26.08
N GLU A 427 18.25 -32.36 26.83
CA GLU A 427 18.35 -33.80 26.52
C GLU A 427 17.54 -34.10 25.26
N GLU A 428 18.27 -34.37 24.16
CA GLU A 428 17.71 -34.58 22.80
C GLU A 428 16.78 -35.79 22.64
N ASN A 429 16.49 -36.57 23.68
CA ASN A 429 15.87 -37.88 23.59
C ASN A 429 14.37 -37.97 23.93
N GLN A 430 13.68 -36.85 24.15
CA GLN A 430 12.23 -36.88 24.34
C GLN A 430 11.51 -35.81 23.51
N HIS A 431 11.27 -36.12 22.26
CA HIS A 431 10.46 -35.28 21.36
C HIS A 431 8.96 -35.62 21.53
N LYS A 432 8.45 -35.50 22.78
CA LYS A 432 7.03 -35.69 23.04
C LYS A 432 6.42 -34.45 23.65
N ILE A 433 5.38 -33.91 23.01
CA ILE A 433 4.62 -32.77 23.52
C ILE A 433 3.47 -33.32 24.37
N THR A 434 3.39 -32.87 25.61
CA THR A 434 2.36 -33.29 26.57
C THR A 434 1.20 -32.30 26.64
N LEU A 435 0.06 -32.71 27.18
CA LEU A 435 -1.07 -31.83 27.47
C LEU A 435 -0.66 -30.67 28.38
N LYS A 436 0.22 -30.92 29.37
CA LYS A 436 0.72 -29.88 30.28
C LYS A 436 1.55 -28.79 29.57
N ASP A 437 2.37 -29.19 28.58
CA ASP A 437 3.17 -28.21 27.82
C ASP A 437 2.24 -27.26 27.05
N VAL A 438 1.15 -27.79 26.47
CA VAL A 438 0.15 -27.00 25.77
C VAL A 438 -0.65 -26.13 26.74
N GLU A 439 -1.08 -26.65 27.89
CA GLU A 439 -1.80 -25.89 28.92
C GLU A 439 -0.99 -24.68 29.42
N GLU A 440 0.31 -24.87 29.65
CA GLU A 440 1.22 -23.78 30.04
C GLU A 440 1.34 -22.73 28.94
N VAL A 441 1.54 -23.13 27.70
CA VAL A 441 1.60 -22.20 26.56
C VAL A 441 0.29 -21.43 26.40
N ILE A 442 -0.85 -22.10 26.54
CA ILE A 442 -2.17 -21.50 26.50
C ILE A 442 -2.33 -20.47 27.62
N SER A 443 -1.91 -20.83 28.83
CA SER A 443 -1.95 -19.94 30.00
C SER A 443 -1.06 -18.72 29.83
N ILE A 444 0.20 -18.91 29.42
CA ILE A 444 1.18 -17.84 29.18
C ILE A 444 0.71 -16.92 28.05
N GLY A 445 0.20 -17.50 26.97
CA GLY A 445 -0.33 -16.79 25.80
C GLY A 445 -1.69 -16.12 26.04
N ARG A 446 -2.31 -16.35 27.22
CA ARG A 446 -3.66 -15.85 27.57
C ARG A 446 -4.70 -16.20 26.51
N TYR A 447 -4.61 -17.38 25.93
CA TYR A 447 -5.62 -17.84 25.00
C TYR A 447 -6.91 -18.14 25.76
N SER A 448 -8.03 -17.67 25.22
CA SER A 448 -9.36 -18.00 25.74
C SER A 448 -9.95 -19.16 24.95
N PRO A 449 -10.49 -20.19 25.60
CA PRO A 449 -11.15 -21.27 24.90
C PRO A 449 -12.38 -20.75 24.16
N PHE A 450 -12.72 -21.37 23.06
CA PHE A 450 -14.05 -21.19 22.49
C PHE A 450 -15.04 -21.90 23.41
N GLU A 451 -15.75 -21.13 24.18
CA GLU A 451 -16.79 -21.69 25.07
C GLU A 451 -17.80 -22.49 24.24
N ARG A 452 -17.87 -23.79 24.51
CA ARG A 452 -19.05 -24.55 24.15
C ARG A 452 -20.17 -24.13 25.09
N LEU A 453 -21.38 -24.04 24.55
CA LEU A 453 -22.52 -23.72 25.38
C LEU A 453 -22.75 -24.91 26.32
N ASP A 454 -22.74 -24.62 27.61
CA ASP A 454 -23.10 -25.61 28.64
C ASP A 454 -24.62 -25.74 28.73
N ASN A 455 -25.09 -26.90 29.15
CA ASN A 455 -26.51 -27.14 29.41
C ASN A 455 -27.45 -27.09 28.18
N LEU A 456 -26.97 -27.40 26.98
CA LEU A 456 -27.81 -27.47 25.78
C LEU A 456 -28.97 -28.47 25.87
N ASP A 457 -28.90 -29.47 26.78
CA ASP A 457 -29.95 -30.44 27.01
C ASP A 457 -31.07 -29.95 27.93
N LYS A 458 -31.00 -28.70 28.42
CA LYS A 458 -32.06 -28.08 29.23
C LYS A 458 -32.98 -27.26 28.35
N SER A 459 -34.14 -26.93 28.88
CA SER A 459 -35.06 -25.97 28.29
C SER A 459 -35.30 -24.83 29.27
N GLU A 460 -35.25 -23.57 28.76
CA GLU A 460 -35.35 -22.38 29.59
C GLU A 460 -36.45 -21.44 29.10
N VAL A 461 -37.13 -20.76 30.03
CA VAL A 461 -38.18 -19.79 29.70
C VAL A 461 -37.55 -18.43 29.45
N GLY A 462 -37.91 -17.83 28.30
CA GLY A 462 -37.44 -16.50 27.96
C GLY A 462 -35.95 -16.44 27.60
N HIS A 463 -35.36 -17.56 27.15
CA HIS A 463 -33.97 -17.63 26.72
C HIS A 463 -33.85 -18.39 25.40
N VAL A 464 -33.05 -17.85 24.44
CA VAL A 464 -32.88 -18.45 23.12
C VAL A 464 -31.55 -18.02 22.49
N TYR A 465 -31.00 -18.88 21.64
CA TYR A 465 -29.84 -18.55 20.82
C TYR A 465 -30.25 -18.02 19.44
N GLY A 466 -29.86 -16.78 19.12
CA GLY A 466 -29.86 -16.21 17.79
C GLY A 466 -28.53 -16.45 17.08
N LEU A 467 -28.45 -16.11 15.79
CA LEU A 467 -27.22 -16.23 14.99
C LEU A 467 -26.84 -14.92 14.36
N GLY A 468 -25.57 -14.54 14.51
CA GLY A 468 -24.94 -13.38 13.92
C GLY A 468 -23.79 -13.75 13.00
N VAL A 469 -23.33 -12.79 12.21
CA VAL A 469 -22.16 -12.92 11.33
C VAL A 469 -21.29 -11.67 11.48
N SER A 470 -19.99 -11.90 11.55
CA SER A 470 -18.97 -10.85 11.47
C SER A 470 -17.90 -11.30 10.47
N GLY A 471 -17.88 -10.69 9.28
CA GLY A 471 -17.08 -11.16 8.15
C GLY A 471 -17.46 -12.61 7.77
N PHE A 472 -16.47 -13.51 7.72
CA PHE A 472 -16.67 -14.94 7.44
C PHE A 472 -16.85 -15.80 8.70
N LEU A 473 -17.07 -15.19 9.86
CA LEU A 473 -17.26 -15.90 11.12
C LEU A 473 -18.69 -15.75 11.62
N GLY A 474 -19.36 -16.87 11.75
CA GLY A 474 -20.64 -16.95 12.44
C GLY A 474 -20.47 -17.01 13.95
N SER A 475 -21.42 -16.44 14.67
CA SER A 475 -21.49 -16.49 16.13
C SER A 475 -22.89 -16.77 16.61
N THR A 476 -23.02 -17.38 17.79
CA THR A 476 -24.27 -17.42 18.52
C THR A 476 -24.45 -16.15 19.32
N ILE A 477 -25.69 -15.69 19.37
CA ILE A 477 -26.12 -14.53 20.12
C ILE A 477 -27.11 -15.02 21.17
N GLU A 478 -26.81 -14.78 22.43
CA GLU A 478 -27.68 -15.13 23.52
C GLU A 478 -28.73 -14.03 23.74
N ILE A 479 -30.01 -14.39 23.74
CA ILE A 479 -31.13 -13.47 23.85
C ILE A 479 -32.01 -13.89 25.00
N GLU A 480 -32.20 -13.02 25.96
CA GLU A 480 -33.09 -13.18 27.10
C GLU A 480 -34.26 -12.20 27.04
N ALA A 481 -35.41 -12.66 27.46
CA ALA A 481 -36.57 -11.80 27.64
C ALA A 481 -37.27 -12.07 28.97
N THR A 482 -37.60 -11.03 29.69
CA THR A 482 -38.44 -11.09 30.89
C THR A 482 -39.65 -10.15 30.71
N VAL A 483 -40.78 -10.62 31.24
CA VAL A 483 -42.07 -9.94 31.06
C VAL A 483 -42.75 -9.78 32.39
N PHE A 484 -43.19 -8.54 32.68
CA PHE A 484 -43.93 -8.22 33.89
C PHE A 484 -45.23 -7.50 33.50
N PRO A 485 -46.35 -7.70 34.26
CA PRO A 485 -47.55 -6.91 34.03
C PRO A 485 -47.29 -5.41 34.15
N ALA A 486 -47.74 -4.63 33.19
CA ALA A 486 -47.58 -3.19 33.21
C ALA A 486 -48.36 -2.57 34.38
N LYS A 487 -47.82 -1.51 35.00
CA LYS A 487 -48.49 -0.81 36.10
C LYS A 487 -49.88 -0.28 35.70
N LYS A 488 -50.09 0.02 34.44
CA LYS A 488 -51.35 0.46 33.86
C LYS A 488 -51.56 -0.26 32.53
N LYS A 489 -52.69 -0.93 32.38
CA LYS A 489 -53.07 -1.66 31.16
C LYS A 489 -53.00 -0.77 29.93
N GLY A 490 -52.40 -1.23 28.86
CA GLY A 490 -52.18 -0.52 27.62
C GLY A 490 -51.00 0.47 27.62
N HIS A 491 -50.24 0.59 28.72
CA HIS A 491 -49.09 1.49 28.86
C HIS A 491 -47.76 0.76 29.14
N GLY A 492 -47.69 -0.54 28.83
CA GLY A 492 -46.46 -1.31 28.92
C GLY A 492 -45.37 -0.78 27.98
N THR A 493 -44.14 -1.00 28.37
CA THR A 493 -42.96 -0.54 27.65
C THR A 493 -42.06 -1.71 27.25
N ILE A 494 -41.40 -1.58 26.09
CA ILE A 494 -40.39 -2.55 25.65
C ILE A 494 -39.04 -1.88 25.79
N LYS A 495 -38.14 -2.50 26.56
CA LYS A 495 -36.78 -1.99 26.79
C LYS A 495 -35.77 -3.00 26.32
N PHE A 496 -34.74 -2.48 25.63
CA PHE A 496 -33.57 -3.22 25.22
C PHE A 496 -32.35 -2.69 25.95
N ASN A 497 -31.35 -3.55 26.11
CA ASN A 497 -30.01 -3.09 26.47
C ASN A 497 -29.36 -2.35 25.28
N ASP A 498 -28.23 -1.66 25.52
CA ASP A 498 -27.56 -0.81 24.53
C ASP A 498 -26.87 -1.60 23.39
N THR A 499 -26.73 -2.92 23.53
CA THR A 499 -26.16 -3.82 22.52
C THR A 499 -27.09 -4.09 21.34
N ALA A 500 -28.40 -3.88 21.50
CA ALA A 500 -29.38 -4.01 20.43
C ALA A 500 -29.44 -2.75 19.56
N GLY A 501 -29.10 -2.87 18.28
CA GLY A 501 -29.21 -1.78 17.28
C GLY A 501 -30.66 -1.43 16.92
N SER A 502 -30.83 -0.40 16.10
CA SER A 502 -32.15 0.10 15.71
C SER A 502 -33.00 -0.94 14.98
N MET A 503 -32.41 -1.72 14.06
CA MET A 503 -33.13 -2.73 13.29
C MET A 503 -33.61 -3.90 14.14
N ALA A 504 -32.85 -4.30 15.16
CA ALA A 504 -33.30 -5.31 16.12
C ALA A 504 -34.50 -4.81 16.95
N LYS A 505 -34.50 -3.52 17.31
CA LYS A 505 -35.64 -2.86 18.01
C LYS A 505 -36.89 -2.76 17.12
N ASP A 506 -36.70 -2.46 15.84
CA ASP A 506 -37.82 -2.39 14.86
C ASP A 506 -38.42 -3.77 14.60
N SER A 507 -37.64 -4.83 14.69
CA SER A 507 -38.14 -6.21 14.58
C SER A 507 -39.19 -6.56 15.63
N VAL A 508 -39.09 -5.97 16.84
CA VAL A 508 -40.09 -6.19 17.90
C VAL A 508 -41.41 -5.42 17.63
N PHE A 509 -41.33 -4.27 16.98
CA PHE A 509 -42.55 -3.60 16.52
C PHE A 509 -43.32 -4.50 15.54
N ASN A 510 -42.63 -5.15 14.61
CA ASN A 510 -43.24 -6.13 13.71
C ASN A 510 -43.77 -7.34 14.48
N ALA A 511 -43.03 -7.81 15.48
CA ALA A 511 -43.37 -8.95 16.32
C ALA A 511 -44.63 -8.70 17.18
N ALA A 512 -44.90 -7.45 17.63
CA ALA A 512 -46.02 -7.13 18.51
C ALA A 512 -47.38 -7.59 17.94
N SER A 513 -47.60 -7.41 16.64
CA SER A 513 -48.84 -7.86 15.95
C SER A 513 -48.93 -9.38 15.89
N VAL A 514 -47.79 -10.04 15.68
CA VAL A 514 -47.68 -11.52 15.61
C VAL A 514 -47.88 -12.12 16.99
N ILE A 515 -47.25 -11.57 18.03
CA ILE A 515 -47.38 -11.99 19.43
C ILE A 515 -48.85 -11.94 19.88
N ARG A 516 -49.54 -10.79 19.58
CA ARG A 516 -50.97 -10.67 19.92
C ARG A 516 -51.81 -11.72 19.23
N LYS A 517 -51.58 -12.01 17.95
CA LYS A 517 -52.30 -13.03 17.19
C LYS A 517 -52.13 -14.45 17.76
N ILE A 518 -50.91 -14.78 18.17
CA ILE A 518 -50.56 -16.14 18.63
C ILE A 518 -50.92 -16.34 20.09
N THR A 519 -50.68 -15.37 20.96
CA THR A 519 -50.80 -15.51 22.41
C THR A 519 -52.13 -14.99 22.95
N ASP A 520 -52.92 -14.28 22.14
CA ASP A 520 -54.12 -13.52 22.52
C ASP A 520 -53.85 -12.47 23.64
N LYS A 521 -52.56 -12.11 23.85
CA LYS A 521 -52.08 -11.11 24.80
C LYS A 521 -51.58 -9.87 24.08
N ASP A 522 -52.00 -8.68 24.54
CA ASP A 522 -51.44 -7.44 23.98
C ASP A 522 -50.14 -7.12 24.70
N ILE A 523 -49.05 -7.01 23.95
CA ILE A 523 -47.72 -6.69 24.49
C ILE A 523 -47.70 -5.37 25.25
N LYS A 524 -48.64 -4.44 24.94
CA LYS A 524 -48.80 -3.17 25.63
C LYS A 524 -49.36 -3.30 27.07
N ASP A 525 -49.86 -4.50 27.43
CA ASP A 525 -50.28 -4.79 28.78
C ASP A 525 -49.12 -5.24 29.68
N TYR A 526 -47.92 -5.31 29.12
CA TYR A 526 -46.73 -5.81 29.81
C TYR A 526 -45.54 -4.88 29.65
N ASP A 527 -44.68 -4.82 30.67
CA ASP A 527 -43.32 -4.27 30.56
C ASP A 527 -42.40 -5.46 30.15
N VAL A 528 -41.79 -5.33 28.98
CA VAL A 528 -40.92 -6.37 28.37
C VAL A 528 -39.50 -5.85 28.38
N HIS A 529 -38.59 -6.60 28.98
CA HIS A 529 -37.18 -6.34 28.95
C HIS A 529 -36.50 -7.41 28.08
N VAL A 530 -35.82 -6.97 27.04
CA VAL A 530 -35.02 -7.86 26.16
C VAL A 530 -33.55 -7.53 26.35
N ASN A 531 -32.77 -8.53 26.70
CA ASN A 531 -31.34 -8.43 26.88
C ASN A 531 -30.65 -9.28 25.80
N VAL A 532 -29.72 -8.67 25.08
CA VAL A 532 -28.90 -9.36 24.09
C VAL A 532 -27.49 -9.43 24.64
N ILE A 533 -27.01 -10.65 24.90
CA ILE A 533 -25.72 -10.94 25.53
C ILE A 533 -24.72 -11.31 24.43
N GLY A 534 -23.49 -10.79 24.52
CA GLY A 534 -22.43 -11.16 23.57
C GLY A 534 -21.48 -10.05 23.16
N GLY A 535 -21.54 -8.87 23.81
CA GLY A 535 -20.48 -7.84 23.74
C GLY A 535 -20.33 -7.08 22.42
N GLY A 536 -21.06 -7.44 21.37
CA GLY A 536 -21.03 -6.76 20.06
C GLY A 536 -22.36 -6.04 19.76
N GLN A 537 -22.28 -4.90 19.08
CA GLN A 537 -23.48 -4.24 18.55
C GLN A 537 -24.14 -5.13 17.50
N ILE A 538 -25.38 -5.56 17.76
CA ILE A 538 -26.18 -6.35 16.83
C ILE A 538 -27.07 -5.40 16.04
N ASP A 539 -26.68 -5.12 14.81
CA ASP A 539 -27.45 -4.24 13.93
C ASP A 539 -27.87 -5.01 12.68
N GLY A 540 -29.03 -5.64 12.77
CA GLY A 540 -29.62 -6.36 11.65
C GLY A 540 -30.95 -6.99 12.01
N PRO A 541 -31.88 -7.16 11.04
CA PRO A 541 -33.21 -7.72 11.26
C PRO A 541 -33.18 -9.23 11.50
N SER A 542 -32.02 -9.91 11.33
CA SER A 542 -31.89 -11.38 11.34
C SER A 542 -32.14 -12.03 12.70
N ALA A 543 -32.11 -11.28 13.80
CA ALA A 543 -32.49 -11.74 15.13
C ALA A 543 -34.00 -11.65 15.41
N GLY A 544 -34.80 -11.10 14.51
CA GLY A 544 -36.20 -10.80 14.73
C GLY A 544 -37.05 -12.01 15.09
N ALA A 545 -36.84 -13.16 14.41
CA ALA A 545 -37.53 -14.39 14.70
C ALA A 545 -37.16 -14.94 16.09
N ALA A 546 -35.89 -14.92 16.47
CA ALA A 546 -35.39 -15.34 17.76
C ALA A 546 -35.94 -14.47 18.89
N ILE A 547 -35.89 -13.16 18.77
CA ILE A 547 -36.45 -12.19 19.74
C ILE A 547 -37.96 -12.42 19.92
N THR A 548 -38.69 -12.65 18.81
CA THR A 548 -40.15 -12.91 18.87
C THR A 548 -40.48 -14.17 19.67
N VAL A 549 -39.80 -15.26 19.39
CA VAL A 549 -40.00 -16.55 20.14
C VAL A 549 -39.60 -16.38 21.60
N CYS A 550 -38.51 -15.67 21.89
CA CYS A 550 -38.07 -15.38 23.25
C CYS A 550 -39.13 -14.65 24.06
N ILE A 551 -39.76 -13.59 23.48
CA ILE A 551 -40.85 -12.83 24.11
C ILE A 551 -42.10 -13.71 24.27
N ILE A 552 -42.44 -14.53 23.27
CA ILE A 552 -43.59 -15.46 23.37
C ILE A 552 -43.36 -16.47 24.51
N SER A 553 -42.15 -17.02 24.62
CA SER A 553 -41.76 -17.92 25.71
C SER A 553 -41.99 -17.26 27.09
N ALA A 554 -41.45 -16.03 27.27
CA ALA A 554 -41.59 -15.28 28.51
C ALA A 554 -43.04 -14.94 28.84
N LEU A 555 -43.87 -14.61 27.82
CA LEU A 555 -45.30 -14.29 27.99
C LEU A 555 -46.15 -15.54 28.33
N THR A 556 -45.78 -16.69 27.79
CA THR A 556 -46.55 -17.92 27.91
C THR A 556 -45.98 -18.89 28.92
N GLU A 557 -44.82 -18.58 29.51
CA GLU A 557 -44.04 -19.43 30.43
C GLU A 557 -43.70 -20.79 29.86
N ARG A 558 -43.56 -20.88 28.52
CA ARG A 558 -43.19 -22.12 27.83
C ARG A 558 -41.68 -22.16 27.64
N PRO A 559 -41.01 -23.24 28.10
CA PRO A 559 -39.55 -23.31 27.95
C PRO A 559 -39.14 -23.60 26.51
N ILE A 560 -38.01 -22.98 26.10
CA ILE A 560 -37.36 -23.16 24.80
C ILE A 560 -36.19 -24.11 24.94
N ARG A 561 -36.04 -25.04 24.02
CA ARG A 561 -34.89 -25.91 23.89
C ARG A 561 -33.62 -25.11 23.67
N GLN A 562 -32.58 -25.41 24.42
CA GLN A 562 -31.30 -24.68 24.34
C GLN A 562 -30.34 -25.27 23.30
N ASP A 563 -30.61 -26.44 22.74
CA ASP A 563 -29.85 -27.03 21.65
C ASP A 563 -30.26 -26.50 20.26
N VAL A 564 -31.12 -25.47 20.20
CA VAL A 564 -31.62 -24.83 18.98
C VAL A 564 -31.15 -23.40 18.85
N ALA A 565 -30.69 -23.03 17.66
CA ALA A 565 -30.43 -21.64 17.33
C ALA A 565 -31.33 -21.18 16.16
N ILE A 566 -31.66 -19.88 16.16
CA ILE A 566 -32.66 -19.32 15.26
C ILE A 566 -32.07 -18.14 14.49
N THR A 567 -32.32 -18.08 13.19
CA THR A 567 -32.09 -16.88 12.39
C THR A 567 -33.23 -16.63 11.45
N GLY A 568 -33.58 -15.37 11.23
CA GLY A 568 -34.65 -14.96 10.33
C GLY A 568 -35.21 -13.58 10.70
N GLU A 569 -35.59 -12.81 9.70
CA GLU A 569 -36.35 -11.59 9.88
C GLU A 569 -37.86 -11.93 10.00
N ILE A 570 -38.57 -11.26 10.88
CA ILE A 570 -40.00 -11.45 11.09
C ILE A 570 -40.83 -10.37 10.40
N SER A 571 -41.82 -10.79 9.62
CA SER A 571 -42.78 -9.87 9.01
C SER A 571 -44.01 -9.63 9.92
N LEU A 572 -44.75 -8.55 9.70
CA LEU A 572 -46.03 -8.25 10.39
C LEU A 572 -47.07 -9.38 10.31
N ARG A 573 -46.94 -10.26 9.33
CA ARG A 573 -47.86 -11.38 9.13
C ARG A 573 -47.37 -12.70 9.80
N GLY A 574 -46.18 -12.70 10.40
CA GLY A 574 -45.57 -13.87 11.00
C GLY A 574 -44.76 -14.73 10.05
N ASN A 575 -44.54 -14.27 8.78
CA ASN A 575 -43.65 -14.97 7.86
C ASN A 575 -42.19 -14.70 8.25
N VAL A 576 -41.37 -15.75 8.19
CA VAL A 576 -39.92 -15.65 8.39
C VAL A 576 -39.27 -15.37 7.03
N LYS A 577 -38.54 -14.27 6.95
CA LYS A 577 -37.95 -13.75 5.73
C LYS A 577 -36.45 -14.07 5.64
N PRO A 578 -35.90 -14.17 4.42
CA PRO A 578 -34.51 -14.54 4.20
C PRO A 578 -33.55 -13.52 4.80
N VAL A 579 -32.38 -14.02 5.19
CA VAL A 579 -31.29 -13.26 5.80
C VAL A 579 -29.95 -13.64 5.18
N GLY A 580 -28.94 -12.77 5.27
CA GLY A 580 -27.61 -13.08 4.76
C GLY A 580 -26.77 -13.93 5.72
N GLY A 581 -25.70 -14.52 5.17
CA GLY A 581 -24.68 -15.23 5.94
C GLY A 581 -25.13 -16.54 6.56
N ILE A 582 -26.00 -17.27 5.89
CA ILE A 582 -26.53 -18.58 6.40
C ILE A 582 -25.41 -19.57 6.61
N PHE A 583 -24.47 -19.63 5.67
CA PHE A 583 -23.33 -20.52 5.74
C PHE A 583 -22.54 -20.29 7.05
N GLU A 584 -22.10 -19.06 7.27
CA GLU A 584 -21.32 -18.67 8.45
C GLU A 584 -22.10 -18.89 9.74
N LYS A 585 -23.39 -18.59 9.74
CA LYS A 585 -24.28 -18.78 10.89
C LYS A 585 -24.38 -20.24 11.31
N ILE A 586 -24.53 -21.14 10.34
CA ILE A 586 -24.59 -22.59 10.62
C ILE A 586 -23.24 -23.08 11.20
N TYR A 587 -22.11 -22.67 10.63
CA TYR A 587 -20.78 -23.00 11.16
C TYR A 587 -20.56 -22.43 12.56
N GLY A 588 -21.02 -21.19 12.81
CA GLY A 588 -20.98 -20.59 14.15
C GLY A 588 -21.78 -21.38 15.19
N ALA A 589 -22.98 -21.79 14.83
CA ALA A 589 -23.85 -22.64 15.67
C ALA A 589 -23.18 -24.00 15.95
N ARG A 590 -22.68 -24.66 14.91
CA ARG A 590 -21.99 -25.96 14.99
C ARG A 590 -20.81 -25.92 15.96
N ARG A 591 -20.00 -24.84 15.89
CA ARG A 591 -18.86 -24.63 16.79
C ARG A 591 -19.24 -24.53 18.25
N LYS A 592 -20.39 -23.93 18.54
CA LYS A 592 -20.92 -23.80 19.90
C LYS A 592 -21.63 -25.05 20.42
N GLY A 593 -21.76 -26.10 19.59
CA GLY A 593 -22.37 -27.36 19.94
C GLY A 593 -23.90 -27.40 19.77
N ILE A 594 -24.49 -26.41 19.11
CA ILE A 594 -25.92 -26.39 18.75
C ILE A 594 -26.22 -27.60 17.86
N LYS A 595 -27.30 -28.29 18.13
CA LYS A 595 -27.71 -29.49 17.41
C LYS A 595 -28.68 -29.21 16.27
N LEU A 596 -29.45 -28.11 16.37
CA LEU A 596 -30.44 -27.73 15.37
C LEU A 596 -30.40 -26.24 15.07
N VAL A 597 -30.45 -25.89 13.79
CA VAL A 597 -30.57 -24.49 13.33
C VAL A 597 -31.85 -24.30 12.54
N ALA A 598 -32.68 -23.35 12.96
CA ALA A 598 -33.87 -22.95 12.23
C ALA A 598 -33.54 -21.73 11.32
N ILE A 599 -33.74 -21.89 10.01
CA ILE A 599 -33.47 -20.90 8.99
C ILE A 599 -34.71 -20.56 8.16
N PRO A 600 -34.77 -19.38 7.49
CA PRO A 600 -35.84 -19.09 6.55
C PRO A 600 -35.86 -20.06 5.37
N LYS A 601 -37.05 -20.46 4.90
CA LYS A 601 -37.21 -21.39 3.76
C LYS A 601 -36.55 -20.86 2.47
N ASP A 602 -36.59 -19.57 2.25
CA ASP A 602 -35.99 -18.97 1.08
C ASP A 602 -34.45 -19.11 1.04
N ASN A 603 -33.82 -19.36 2.21
CA ASN A 603 -32.40 -19.63 2.34
C ASN A 603 -32.01 -21.15 2.27
N GLU A 604 -32.94 -22.02 2.03
CA GLU A 604 -32.69 -23.49 2.05
C GLU A 604 -31.58 -23.92 1.07
N LYS A 605 -31.47 -23.21 -0.05
CA LYS A 605 -30.44 -23.47 -1.07
C LYS A 605 -29.03 -23.06 -0.65
N GLU A 606 -28.91 -22.22 0.38
CA GLU A 606 -27.64 -21.73 0.90
C GLU A 606 -27.05 -22.65 1.99
N VAL A 607 -27.80 -23.72 2.38
CA VAL A 607 -27.34 -24.66 3.39
C VAL A 607 -26.16 -25.47 2.87
N PRO A 608 -25.03 -25.54 3.62
CA PRO A 608 -23.89 -26.37 3.25
C PRO A 608 -24.30 -27.87 3.13
N LEU A 609 -23.74 -28.54 2.14
CA LEU A 609 -23.92 -29.97 1.97
C LEU A 609 -22.92 -30.75 2.88
N GLY A 610 -23.34 -31.89 3.41
CA GLY A 610 -22.47 -32.80 4.20
C GLY A 610 -22.32 -32.37 5.66
N LEU A 611 -23.34 -31.77 6.23
CA LEU A 611 -23.45 -31.52 7.68
C LEU A 611 -23.93 -32.80 8.36
N GLU A 612 -23.07 -33.46 9.15
CA GLU A 612 -23.41 -34.70 9.84
C GLU A 612 -23.76 -34.50 11.33
N ASP A 613 -23.29 -33.41 11.92
CA ASP A 613 -23.33 -33.11 13.37
C ASP A 613 -24.32 -32.01 13.76
N ILE A 614 -25.02 -31.43 12.80
CA ILE A 614 -26.01 -30.35 13.00
C ILE A 614 -27.20 -30.54 12.04
N GLU A 615 -28.41 -30.45 12.55
CA GLU A 615 -29.63 -30.47 11.75
C GLU A 615 -30.04 -29.07 11.36
N VAL A 616 -30.40 -28.84 10.09
CA VAL A 616 -30.91 -27.56 9.62
C VAL A 616 -32.36 -27.70 9.18
N LYS A 617 -33.27 -26.93 9.78
CA LYS A 617 -34.68 -26.88 9.43
C LYS A 617 -35.06 -25.58 8.78
N SER A 618 -35.62 -25.63 7.60
CA SER A 618 -36.18 -24.48 6.90
C SER A 618 -37.62 -24.23 7.35
N ILE A 619 -37.94 -22.96 7.65
CA ILE A 619 -39.24 -22.52 8.17
C ILE A 619 -39.78 -21.35 7.34
N SER A 620 -41.10 -21.32 7.15
CA SER A 620 -41.80 -20.25 6.43
C SER A 620 -42.54 -19.29 7.35
N HIS A 621 -42.99 -19.79 8.49
CA HIS A 621 -43.83 -19.07 9.42
C HIS A 621 -43.39 -19.27 10.87
N ILE A 622 -43.68 -18.30 11.73
CA ILE A 622 -43.31 -18.32 13.15
C ILE A 622 -43.97 -19.48 13.90
N GLU A 623 -45.16 -19.94 13.49
CA GLU A 623 -45.86 -21.05 14.09
C GLU A 623 -45.10 -22.38 13.90
N GLU A 624 -44.54 -22.62 12.70
CA GLU A 624 -43.64 -23.75 12.41
C GLU A 624 -42.38 -23.71 13.31
N LEU A 625 -41.83 -22.51 13.50
CA LEU A 625 -40.69 -22.31 14.38
C LEU A 625 -41.04 -22.67 15.84
N MET A 626 -42.20 -22.25 16.31
CA MET A 626 -42.68 -22.59 17.68
C MET A 626 -42.84 -24.09 17.93
N GLU A 627 -43.28 -24.84 16.91
CA GLU A 627 -43.39 -26.32 17.02
C GLU A 627 -42.03 -27.01 17.16
N ILE A 628 -40.96 -26.37 16.62
CA ILE A 628 -39.60 -26.92 16.66
C ILE A 628 -38.90 -26.58 17.98
N VAL A 629 -39.08 -25.35 18.50
CA VAL A 629 -38.27 -24.83 19.60
C VAL A 629 -38.87 -25.03 20.99
N PHE A 630 -40.21 -25.12 21.11
CA PHE A 630 -40.86 -25.40 22.41
C PHE A 630 -40.91 -26.88 22.70
N GLU A 631 -40.70 -27.25 23.96
CA GLU A 631 -40.99 -28.59 24.42
C GLU A 631 -42.48 -28.95 24.24
N LYS A 632 -42.73 -30.17 23.85
CA LYS A 632 -44.09 -30.71 23.67
C LYS A 632 -44.79 -30.91 25.00
#